data_5f984e2f7e91ef74f40f7a2bbd7f8c65
#
_entry.id   5f984e2f7e91ef74f40f7a2bbd7f8c65
#
_cell.length_a   1.000
_cell.length_b   1.000
_cell.length_c   1.000
_cell.angle_alpha   90.00
_cell.angle_beta   90.00
_cell.angle_gamma   90.00
#
_symmetry.space_group_name_H-M   'P 1'
#
loop_
_entity.id
_entity.type
_entity.pdbx_description
1 polymer ?
#
loop_
_entity_poly.entity_id
_entity_poly.type
_entity_poly.pdbx_seq_one_letter_code
_entity_poly.pdbx_strand_id
1 'polypeptide(L)'
;MIKNYPSIRRTLCLLAASISSLLLSAQRVLYIGDSVTDGGWGRSGGSALPSEKRNHGDLNHVYGHSYMMLCAAHYQSLYSYGNLEFFNRGISGNTLTDLEQRWEQDVLALKPDVLSILIGTNDVGEYLKKPEADFDLQNWENRYRVLLLSARGQNKDIKIILGTPFVSKSTSSRRQQLTDQLSAIVRKIAKDEGAVCVPYDSLFNQLQRKQLNEKYWIWDGIHPTAAGHQQMANLWISKATEAGWLSSGGDNRKTIAVSRQQLEQSPDGPFVATWKSLEQNYRTPEWFMDAKFGIFIHWGVYSVPAAGSEWYPKHMYNAMSRDHQQRWGKQDKFGYKDFIPMFKAEKFDANAWAELFRKAGARYVIPTAEHHDGFAMYDSQLTRWNAKMMGPKRDVIGELAEAVRSEGMKFGVSNHRIENWDFMYPERLPNDSTDLFLPEYADFYGPPQQPTTQSGMGPKAMPSAVRGVTEAVINESAEEGRHPQSDAFLNEWQLRIMEIIDKYQPDLLYFDNGINYRSLDPWKLRLARYYYNSAWQWKKQVSIQSKSQAYLAGSIIDFERESRAPRQPYGRYWQVDDPIGNKFGYIEGLKLQSADGIIRNLVDNVACGGNLCLNVSPKSDGTIPDNQQQILLKIGEWLQQYGEGIYGTRPCQIAQEDNIRFTTKDGYLYAFVLRWDGKPFTIKSLDGNKVKSIVHLADGKKVKFREQDGGLYIKATGPTTHAAVGFKIVMR
;
A
#
# COMPACT_ATOMS: atom_id res chain seq x y z
N MET A 1 67.00 13.38 -16.81
CA MET A 1 66.46 12.32 -17.65
C MET A 1 65.09 11.92 -17.11
N ILE A 2 64.05 12.54 -17.60
CA ILE A 2 62.67 12.18 -17.26
C ILE A 2 61.99 11.87 -18.60
N LYS A 3 61.65 10.61 -18.80
CA LYS A 3 60.96 10.12 -20.00
C LYS A 3 59.47 10.35 -19.88
N ASN A 4 58.92 10.91 -20.94
CA ASN A 4 57.50 11.13 -21.23
C ASN A 4 56.62 9.86 -21.12
N TYR A 5 55.48 9.99 -20.44
CA TYR A 5 54.32 9.09 -20.57
C TYR A 5 53.12 9.84 -21.19
N PRO A 6 52.75 9.52 -22.46
CA PRO A 6 51.62 10.17 -23.13
C PRO A 6 50.24 9.48 -22.94
N SER A 7 50.08 8.54 -21.99
CA SER A 7 48.86 7.72 -21.89
C SER A 7 47.77 8.22 -20.92
N ILE A 8 48.11 9.16 -20.04
CA ILE A 8 47.17 9.62 -18.99
C ILE A 8 46.24 10.75 -19.48
N ARG A 9 46.64 11.50 -20.50
CA ARG A 9 45.80 12.60 -21.03
C ARG A 9 44.64 12.15 -21.94
N ARG A 10 44.69 10.96 -22.56
CA ARG A 10 43.60 10.45 -23.39
C ARG A 10 42.47 9.77 -22.58
N THR A 11 42.78 9.22 -21.41
CA THR A 11 41.76 8.56 -20.54
C THR A 11 40.96 9.59 -19.76
N LEU A 12 41.52 10.74 -19.39
CA LEU A 12 40.82 11.83 -18.73
C LEU A 12 39.89 12.63 -19.66
N CYS A 13 40.20 12.71 -20.97
CA CYS A 13 39.29 13.34 -21.95
C CYS A 13 38.13 12.44 -22.35
N LEU A 14 38.25 11.12 -22.26
CA LEU A 14 37.16 10.19 -22.54
C LEU A 14 36.24 9.99 -21.33
N LEU A 15 36.71 10.18 -20.10
CA LEU A 15 35.89 10.22 -18.90
C LEU A 15 35.16 11.58 -18.74
N ALA A 16 35.73 12.67 -19.24
CA ALA A 16 35.05 14.00 -19.22
C ALA A 16 33.99 14.15 -20.33
N ALA A 17 34.03 13.32 -21.37
CA ALA A 17 33.01 13.33 -22.44
C ALA A 17 31.81 12.41 -22.16
N SER A 18 31.88 11.55 -21.10
CA SER A 18 30.78 10.69 -20.69
C SER A 18 30.01 11.22 -19.44
N ILE A 19 30.38 12.40 -18.92
CA ILE A 19 29.66 13.08 -17.82
C ILE A 19 28.85 14.28 -18.37
N SER A 20 28.87 14.52 -19.67
CA SER A 20 28.09 15.58 -20.29
C SER A 20 26.70 15.08 -20.66
N SER A 21 25.69 15.57 -19.96
CA SER A 21 24.28 15.55 -20.33
C SER A 21 23.50 14.23 -20.13
N LEU A 22 23.26 13.88 -18.88
CA LEU A 22 21.93 13.43 -18.50
C LEU A 22 21.21 14.62 -17.79
N LEU A 23 21.10 15.73 -18.47
CA LEU A 23 20.00 16.65 -18.27
C LEU A 23 18.79 15.89 -18.81
N LEU A 24 17.98 15.27 -17.96
CA LEU A 24 16.68 14.75 -18.31
C LEU A 24 15.91 15.89 -18.98
N SER A 25 15.75 15.83 -20.31
CA SER A 25 14.91 16.77 -21.02
C SER A 25 13.49 16.61 -20.52
N ALA A 26 12.82 17.73 -20.26
CA ALA A 26 11.41 17.71 -19.88
C ALA A 26 10.60 16.92 -20.91
N GLN A 27 9.71 16.02 -20.43
CA GLN A 27 8.77 15.33 -21.31
C GLN A 27 7.75 16.34 -21.85
N ARG A 28 7.66 16.49 -23.16
CA ARG A 28 6.81 17.47 -23.83
C ARG A 28 5.48 16.87 -24.25
N VAL A 29 4.39 17.40 -23.71
CA VAL A 29 3.02 16.98 -23.99
C VAL A 29 2.33 18.06 -24.80
N LEU A 30 2.09 17.78 -26.07
CA LEU A 30 1.49 18.70 -27.02
C LEU A 30 0.04 18.34 -27.31
N TYR A 31 -0.86 19.31 -27.17
CA TYR A 31 -2.24 19.24 -27.61
C TYR A 31 -2.45 20.11 -28.83
N ILE A 32 -2.95 19.51 -29.93
CA ILE A 32 -3.26 20.25 -31.16
C ILE A 32 -4.68 19.93 -31.62
N GLY A 33 -5.35 20.86 -32.21
CA GLY A 33 -6.72 20.72 -32.67
C GLY A 33 -7.40 22.06 -32.97
N ASP A 34 -8.71 22.06 -32.82
CA ASP A 34 -9.61 23.19 -33.09
C ASP A 34 -10.00 23.98 -31.82
N SER A 35 -11.17 24.64 -31.84
CA SER A 35 -11.71 25.48 -30.75
C SER A 35 -11.88 24.68 -29.43
N VAL A 36 -12.21 23.38 -29.50
CA VAL A 36 -12.40 22.55 -28.32
C VAL A 36 -11.08 22.36 -27.56
N THR A 37 -9.95 22.37 -28.27
CA THR A 37 -8.60 22.32 -27.68
C THR A 37 -8.09 23.71 -27.35
N ASP A 38 -8.35 24.74 -28.20
CA ASP A 38 -7.90 26.14 -28.07
C ASP A 38 -8.24 26.72 -26.68
N GLY A 39 -9.51 26.76 -26.34
CA GLY A 39 -9.97 27.34 -25.07
C GLY A 39 -9.48 28.76 -24.83
N GLY A 40 -9.10 29.51 -25.86
CA GLY A 40 -8.60 30.89 -25.76
C GLY A 40 -7.22 31.03 -25.15
N TRP A 41 -6.34 30.04 -25.29
CA TRP A 41 -4.98 30.12 -24.75
C TRP A 41 -4.20 31.32 -25.25
N GLY A 42 -3.28 31.85 -24.45
CA GLY A 42 -2.53 33.06 -24.74
C GLY A 42 -3.42 34.32 -24.89
N ARG A 43 -4.61 34.29 -24.25
CA ARG A 43 -5.64 35.38 -24.33
C ARG A 43 -6.16 35.65 -25.75
N SER A 44 -6.22 34.61 -26.57
CA SER A 44 -6.72 34.77 -27.94
C SER A 44 -8.21 35.13 -28.03
N GLY A 45 -8.96 35.03 -26.92
CA GLY A 45 -10.41 35.27 -26.89
C GLY A 45 -11.23 34.28 -27.75
N GLY A 46 -10.68 33.12 -28.08
CA GLY A 46 -11.28 32.14 -28.99
C GLY A 46 -11.13 32.53 -30.45
N SER A 47 -10.29 33.47 -30.79
CA SER A 47 -10.01 33.87 -32.17
C SER A 47 -9.08 32.87 -32.87
N ALA A 48 -9.09 32.87 -34.23
CA ALA A 48 -8.20 32.07 -35.05
C ALA A 48 -6.77 32.64 -35.17
N LEU A 49 -6.27 33.28 -34.10
CA LEU A 49 -4.90 33.82 -34.09
C LEU A 49 -3.87 32.70 -34.20
N PRO A 50 -2.88 32.82 -35.11
CA PRO A 50 -1.76 31.92 -35.20
C PRO A 50 -0.96 31.84 -33.89
N SER A 51 -0.29 30.72 -33.66
CA SER A 51 0.45 30.46 -32.41
C SER A 51 1.51 31.52 -32.11
N GLU A 52 2.21 32.01 -33.10
CA GLU A 52 3.27 33.02 -32.96
C GLU A 52 2.77 34.41 -32.52
N LYS A 53 1.46 34.67 -32.68
CA LYS A 53 0.82 35.93 -32.27
C LYS A 53 0.19 35.84 -30.87
N ARG A 54 0.28 34.71 -30.20
CA ARG A 54 -0.30 34.50 -28.87
C ARG A 54 0.71 34.76 -27.76
N ASN A 55 0.23 35.09 -26.58
CA ASN A 55 1.09 35.39 -25.43
C ASN A 55 1.56 34.09 -24.73
N HIS A 56 2.79 33.68 -24.99
CA HIS A 56 3.43 32.52 -24.38
C HIS A 56 3.97 32.80 -22.95
N GLY A 57 4.11 34.06 -22.56
CA GLY A 57 4.62 34.46 -21.25
C GLY A 57 3.55 34.61 -20.15
N ASP A 58 2.27 34.56 -20.52
CA ASP A 58 1.18 34.64 -19.55
C ASP A 58 0.82 33.29 -18.98
N LEU A 59 1.47 32.94 -17.89
CA LEU A 59 1.31 31.59 -17.25
C LEU A 59 -0.11 31.29 -16.77
N ASN A 60 -0.96 32.33 -16.56
CA ASN A 60 -2.36 32.12 -16.19
C ASN A 60 -3.24 31.71 -17.39
N HIS A 61 -2.83 32.08 -18.63
CA HIS A 61 -3.64 31.83 -19.82
C HIS A 61 -2.93 30.98 -20.89
N VAL A 62 -1.70 30.55 -20.62
CA VAL A 62 -0.88 29.76 -21.57
C VAL A 62 -1.55 28.47 -22.02
N TYR A 63 -2.45 27.90 -21.20
CA TYR A 63 -3.19 26.70 -21.51
C TYR A 63 -4.63 26.93 -21.95
N GLY A 64 -5.17 28.15 -21.82
CA GLY A 64 -6.57 28.46 -22.11
C GLY A 64 -7.53 27.92 -21.06
N HIS A 65 -8.80 27.65 -21.46
CA HIS A 65 -9.89 27.23 -20.57
C HIS A 65 -10.51 25.88 -20.97
N SER A 66 -9.80 25.09 -21.80
CA SER A 66 -10.28 23.82 -22.34
C SER A 66 -9.93 22.63 -21.44
N TYR A 67 -10.36 21.41 -21.86
CA TYR A 67 -9.96 20.16 -21.22
C TYR A 67 -8.44 19.99 -21.11
N MET A 68 -7.68 20.57 -22.06
CA MET A 68 -6.23 20.54 -22.04
C MET A 68 -5.65 21.21 -20.79
N MET A 69 -6.19 22.39 -20.40
CA MET A 69 -5.78 23.06 -19.17
C MET A 69 -6.05 22.20 -17.94
N LEU A 70 -7.18 21.52 -17.88
CA LEU A 70 -7.52 20.61 -16.77
C LEU A 70 -6.58 19.41 -16.71
N CYS A 71 -6.19 18.85 -17.87
CA CYS A 71 -5.17 17.81 -17.93
C CYS A 71 -3.81 18.32 -17.46
N ALA A 72 -3.36 19.48 -17.95
CA ALA A 72 -2.09 20.06 -17.53
C ALA A 72 -2.08 20.36 -16.02
N ALA A 73 -3.14 20.96 -15.50
CA ALA A 73 -3.29 21.24 -14.07
C ALA A 73 -3.26 19.95 -13.22
N HIS A 74 -3.94 18.89 -13.68
CA HIS A 74 -3.92 17.60 -13.01
C HIS A 74 -2.49 17.07 -12.87
N TYR A 75 -1.76 16.93 -13.99
CA TYR A 75 -0.42 16.37 -13.96
C TYR A 75 0.61 17.28 -13.28
N GLN A 76 0.54 18.59 -13.48
CA GLN A 76 1.44 19.54 -12.82
C GLN A 76 1.20 19.62 -11.32
N SER A 77 -0.04 19.45 -10.85
CA SER A 77 -0.34 19.39 -9.41
C SER A 77 0.14 18.10 -8.74
N LEU A 78 0.12 16.99 -9.47
CA LEU A 78 0.63 15.71 -8.99
C LEU A 78 2.16 15.62 -9.03
N TYR A 79 2.78 16.28 -10.01
CA TYR A 79 4.21 16.17 -10.31
C TYR A 79 4.88 17.55 -10.31
N SER A 80 4.74 18.28 -9.20
CA SER A 80 5.27 19.65 -9.07
C SER A 80 6.79 19.78 -9.30
N TYR A 81 7.51 18.67 -9.22
CA TYR A 81 8.95 18.55 -9.56
C TYR A 81 9.19 17.75 -10.83
N GLY A 82 8.12 17.35 -11.52
CA GLY A 82 8.22 16.61 -12.77
C GLY A 82 8.61 17.52 -13.92
N ASN A 83 9.51 17.04 -14.76
CA ASN A 83 9.87 17.70 -16.01
C ASN A 83 8.78 17.47 -17.07
N LEU A 84 7.55 17.93 -16.81
CA LEU A 84 6.44 17.86 -17.76
C LEU A 84 6.16 19.27 -18.30
N GLU A 85 6.40 19.45 -19.59
CA GLU A 85 6.06 20.68 -20.31
C GLU A 85 4.79 20.45 -21.14
N PHE A 86 3.75 21.25 -20.90
CA PHE A 86 2.50 21.16 -21.64
C PHE A 86 2.39 22.31 -22.65
N PHE A 87 1.97 21.97 -23.87
CA PHE A 87 1.78 22.92 -24.95
C PHE A 87 0.36 22.84 -25.51
N ASN A 88 -0.38 23.94 -25.47
CA ASN A 88 -1.61 24.10 -26.24
C ASN A 88 -1.30 24.66 -27.61
N ARG A 89 -1.72 23.98 -28.66
CA ARG A 89 -1.65 24.40 -30.06
C ARG A 89 -3.00 24.22 -30.76
N GLY A 90 -4.10 24.26 -29.99
CA GLY A 90 -5.45 24.38 -30.54
C GLY A 90 -5.66 25.76 -31.12
N ILE A 91 -6.34 25.85 -32.26
CA ILE A 91 -6.74 27.14 -32.90
C ILE A 91 -8.19 27.00 -33.34
N SER A 92 -9.04 27.91 -32.88
CA SER A 92 -10.47 27.92 -33.19
C SER A 92 -10.74 27.96 -34.69
N GLY A 93 -11.68 27.13 -35.15
CA GLY A 93 -12.07 27.04 -36.56
C GLY A 93 -11.21 26.09 -37.42
N ASN A 94 -10.09 25.59 -36.89
CA ASN A 94 -9.19 24.77 -37.69
C ASN A 94 -9.82 23.46 -38.15
N THR A 95 -9.48 23.07 -39.36
CA THR A 95 -9.72 21.80 -40.07
C THR A 95 -8.42 20.99 -40.13
N LEU A 96 -8.46 19.78 -40.68
CA LEU A 96 -7.27 18.98 -40.94
C LEU A 96 -6.31 19.73 -41.90
N THR A 97 -6.84 20.47 -42.88
CA THR A 97 -6.04 21.31 -43.81
C THR A 97 -5.24 22.36 -43.08
N ASP A 98 -5.84 23.03 -42.10
CA ASP A 98 -5.15 24.04 -41.31
C ASP A 98 -4.06 23.41 -40.42
N LEU A 99 -4.27 22.22 -39.89
CA LEU A 99 -3.24 21.47 -39.16
C LEU A 99 -2.04 21.17 -40.06
N GLU A 100 -2.26 20.70 -41.29
CA GLU A 100 -1.18 20.46 -42.26
C GLU A 100 -0.32 21.68 -42.50
N GLN A 101 -0.94 22.86 -42.69
CA GLN A 101 -0.23 24.11 -42.97
C GLN A 101 0.70 24.56 -41.83
N ARG A 102 0.36 24.26 -40.59
CA ARG A 102 1.14 24.67 -39.41
C ARG A 102 1.85 23.51 -38.70
N TRP A 103 1.84 22.32 -39.29
CA TRP A 103 2.37 21.09 -38.65
C TRP A 103 3.85 21.22 -38.32
N GLU A 104 4.66 21.76 -39.23
CA GLU A 104 6.09 21.94 -39.03
C GLU A 104 6.37 22.83 -37.82
N GLN A 105 5.68 23.95 -37.72
CA GLN A 105 5.89 24.95 -36.67
C GLN A 105 5.31 24.51 -35.31
N ASP A 106 4.09 23.98 -35.30
CA ASP A 106 3.32 23.75 -34.09
C ASP A 106 3.50 22.33 -33.53
N VAL A 107 4.04 21.38 -34.30
CA VAL A 107 4.29 20.00 -33.88
C VAL A 107 5.77 19.66 -34.00
N LEU A 108 6.34 19.65 -35.21
CA LEU A 108 7.68 19.12 -35.42
C LEU A 108 8.75 19.98 -34.74
N ALA A 109 8.65 21.33 -34.82
CA ALA A 109 9.61 22.23 -34.18
C ALA A 109 9.60 22.11 -32.62
N LEU A 110 8.48 21.69 -32.01
CA LEU A 110 8.35 21.51 -30.56
C LEU A 110 8.87 20.12 -30.08
N LYS A 111 9.07 19.18 -30.99
CA LYS A 111 9.59 17.84 -30.69
C LYS A 111 8.85 17.17 -29.50
N PRO A 112 7.54 16.96 -29.57
CA PRO A 112 6.79 16.38 -28.48
C PRO A 112 7.14 14.92 -28.22
N ASP A 113 7.10 14.51 -26.94
CA ASP A 113 7.16 13.12 -26.53
C ASP A 113 5.77 12.48 -26.54
N VAL A 114 4.75 13.29 -26.26
CA VAL A 114 3.33 12.90 -26.31
C VAL A 114 2.58 13.91 -27.18
N LEU A 115 1.88 13.43 -28.20
CA LEU A 115 1.10 14.22 -29.13
C LEU A 115 -0.38 13.86 -29.03
N SER A 116 -1.22 14.80 -28.60
CA SER A 116 -2.67 14.64 -28.51
C SER A 116 -3.37 15.45 -29.59
N ILE A 117 -4.17 14.79 -30.44
CA ILE A 117 -4.86 15.40 -31.58
C ILE A 117 -6.37 15.26 -31.41
N LEU A 118 -7.10 16.38 -31.57
CA LEU A 118 -8.56 16.39 -31.66
C LEU A 118 -8.99 17.33 -32.79
N ILE A 119 -9.45 16.74 -33.90
CA ILE A 119 -9.81 17.47 -35.14
C ILE A 119 -10.92 16.73 -35.90
N GLY A 120 -11.64 17.40 -36.79
CA GLY A 120 -12.61 16.81 -37.70
C GLY A 120 -14.00 17.43 -37.65
N THR A 121 -14.34 18.07 -36.54
CA THR A 121 -15.70 18.67 -36.38
C THR A 121 -15.89 19.85 -37.34
N ASN A 122 -14.86 20.66 -37.57
CA ASN A 122 -14.90 21.78 -38.51
C ASN A 122 -14.77 21.34 -39.96
N ASP A 123 -14.06 20.25 -40.23
CA ASP A 123 -14.01 19.64 -41.58
C ASP A 123 -15.42 19.34 -42.10
N VAL A 124 -16.25 18.71 -41.24
CA VAL A 124 -17.67 18.47 -41.56
C VAL A 124 -18.44 19.81 -41.67
N GLY A 125 -18.13 20.77 -40.78
CA GLY A 125 -18.79 22.08 -40.81
C GLY A 125 -18.53 22.88 -42.11
N GLU A 126 -17.30 22.90 -42.56
CA GLU A 126 -16.91 23.61 -43.81
C GLU A 126 -17.51 22.88 -45.04
N TYR A 127 -17.44 21.55 -45.07
CA TYR A 127 -18.07 20.80 -46.14
C TYR A 127 -19.61 21.09 -46.24
N LEU A 128 -20.32 21.12 -45.12
CA LEU A 128 -21.76 21.39 -45.12
C LEU A 128 -22.18 22.79 -45.54
N LYS A 129 -21.27 23.75 -45.57
CA LYS A 129 -21.51 25.11 -46.09
C LYS A 129 -21.58 25.12 -47.63
N LYS A 130 -20.85 24.23 -48.29
CA LYS A 130 -20.77 24.15 -49.75
C LYS A 130 -20.62 22.69 -50.20
N PRO A 131 -21.67 21.87 -50.11
CA PRO A 131 -21.58 20.44 -50.43
C PRO A 131 -21.66 20.24 -51.97
N GLU A 132 -20.59 20.56 -52.69
CA GLU A 132 -20.54 20.41 -54.16
C GLU A 132 -20.28 18.98 -54.62
N ALA A 133 -19.70 18.16 -53.76
CA ALA A 133 -19.37 16.73 -53.96
C ALA A 133 -19.56 15.97 -52.65
N ASP A 134 -19.41 14.65 -52.67
CA ASP A 134 -19.40 13.83 -51.45
C ASP A 134 -18.15 14.12 -50.65
N PHE A 135 -18.28 14.06 -49.29
CA PHE A 135 -17.13 14.23 -48.40
C PHE A 135 -16.15 13.07 -48.59
N ASP A 136 -14.96 13.35 -49.08
CA ASP A 136 -13.95 12.33 -49.35
C ASP A 136 -13.29 11.83 -48.06
N LEU A 137 -13.93 10.86 -47.45
CA LEU A 137 -13.49 10.22 -46.20
C LEU A 137 -12.14 9.51 -46.35
N GLN A 138 -11.87 8.91 -47.51
CA GLN A 138 -10.63 8.19 -47.73
C GLN A 138 -9.43 9.15 -47.85
N ASN A 139 -9.60 10.24 -48.57
CA ASN A 139 -8.58 11.28 -48.66
C ASN A 139 -8.32 11.93 -47.28
N TRP A 140 -9.39 12.18 -46.49
CA TRP A 140 -9.24 12.70 -45.12
C TRP A 140 -8.44 11.72 -44.25
N GLU A 141 -8.73 10.42 -44.29
CA GLU A 141 -7.97 9.39 -43.58
C GLU A 141 -6.49 9.38 -43.99
N ASN A 142 -6.23 9.38 -45.29
CA ASN A 142 -4.86 9.33 -45.83
C ASN A 142 -4.03 10.54 -45.35
N ARG A 143 -4.58 11.73 -45.42
CA ARG A 143 -3.93 12.97 -44.99
C ARG A 143 -3.64 12.95 -43.47
N TYR A 144 -4.59 12.50 -42.67
CA TYR A 144 -4.40 12.35 -41.24
C TYR A 144 -3.22 11.40 -40.94
N ARG A 145 -3.13 10.26 -41.62
CA ARG A 145 -2.02 9.30 -41.47
C ARG A 145 -0.68 9.90 -41.88
N VAL A 146 -0.62 10.74 -42.90
CA VAL A 146 0.62 11.43 -43.32
C VAL A 146 1.17 12.32 -42.18
N LEU A 147 0.30 13.02 -41.45
CA LEU A 147 0.72 13.82 -40.27
C LEU A 147 1.33 12.91 -39.19
N LEU A 148 0.70 11.78 -38.87
CA LEU A 148 1.23 10.85 -37.86
C LEU A 148 2.59 10.24 -38.31
N LEU A 149 2.73 9.86 -39.57
CA LEU A 149 3.99 9.36 -40.12
C LEU A 149 5.09 10.41 -40.03
N SER A 150 4.78 11.66 -40.31
CA SER A 150 5.73 12.79 -40.17
C SER A 150 6.21 12.94 -38.72
N ALA A 151 5.30 12.93 -37.75
CA ALA A 151 5.65 13.01 -36.33
C ALA A 151 6.54 11.81 -35.89
N ARG A 152 6.22 10.58 -36.32
CA ARG A 152 7.02 9.38 -36.07
C ARG A 152 8.37 9.42 -36.79
N GLY A 153 8.44 10.01 -37.96
CA GLY A 153 9.70 10.22 -38.67
C GLY A 153 10.69 11.08 -37.88
N GLN A 154 10.19 12.04 -37.13
CA GLN A 154 11.01 12.89 -36.27
C GLN A 154 11.35 12.23 -34.93
N ASN A 155 10.37 11.59 -34.29
CA ASN A 155 10.52 10.89 -33.01
C ASN A 155 9.87 9.50 -33.10
N LYS A 156 10.68 8.44 -33.19
CA LYS A 156 10.19 7.06 -33.32
C LYS A 156 9.41 6.59 -32.09
N ASP A 157 9.72 7.16 -30.93
CA ASP A 157 9.15 6.80 -29.65
C ASP A 157 7.98 7.69 -29.24
N ILE A 158 7.55 8.59 -30.14
CA ILE A 158 6.43 9.51 -29.88
C ILE A 158 5.17 8.74 -29.53
N LYS A 159 4.54 9.14 -28.44
CA LYS A 159 3.29 8.60 -27.96
C LYS A 159 2.13 9.42 -28.50
N ILE A 160 1.19 8.77 -29.18
CA ILE A 160 0.10 9.46 -29.90
C ILE A 160 -1.24 9.16 -29.25
N ILE A 161 -2.00 10.20 -28.92
CA ILE A 161 -3.36 10.15 -28.36
C ILE A 161 -4.30 10.80 -29.38
N LEU A 162 -5.31 10.06 -29.83
CA LEU A 162 -6.28 10.55 -30.81
C LEU A 162 -7.65 10.67 -30.19
N GLY A 163 -8.17 11.88 -30.08
CA GLY A 163 -9.56 12.15 -29.67
C GLY A 163 -10.52 12.01 -30.87
N THR A 164 -11.62 11.32 -30.68
CA THR A 164 -12.66 11.25 -31.70
C THR A 164 -13.41 12.59 -31.81
N PRO A 165 -13.66 13.14 -33.00
CA PRO A 165 -14.54 14.31 -33.16
C PRO A 165 -15.96 13.98 -32.70
N PHE A 166 -16.71 14.99 -32.27
CA PHE A 166 -18.06 14.81 -31.75
C PHE A 166 -18.92 16.04 -32.00
N VAL A 167 -20.23 15.84 -31.96
CA VAL A 167 -21.24 16.89 -31.95
C VAL A 167 -22.40 16.50 -31.05
N SER A 168 -23.19 17.48 -30.62
CA SER A 168 -24.43 17.21 -29.87
C SER A 168 -25.51 16.60 -30.77
N LYS A 169 -26.39 15.83 -30.17
CA LYS A 169 -27.61 15.31 -30.82
C LYS A 169 -28.54 16.41 -31.30
N SER A 170 -28.42 17.63 -30.84
CA SER A 170 -29.19 18.79 -31.30
C SER A 170 -28.75 19.31 -32.66
N THR A 171 -27.63 18.85 -33.24
CA THR A 171 -27.18 19.23 -34.58
C THR A 171 -27.94 18.46 -35.68
N SER A 172 -27.79 18.87 -36.95
CA SER A 172 -28.44 18.20 -38.06
C SER A 172 -28.02 16.73 -38.20
N SER A 173 -28.92 15.87 -38.62
CA SER A 173 -28.67 14.43 -38.82
C SER A 173 -27.48 14.18 -39.77
N ARG A 174 -27.34 15.00 -40.81
CA ARG A 174 -26.21 14.87 -41.77
C ARG A 174 -24.88 15.21 -41.10
N ARG A 175 -24.86 16.22 -40.23
CA ARG A 175 -23.66 16.57 -39.47
C ARG A 175 -23.27 15.45 -38.52
N GLN A 176 -24.24 14.91 -37.78
CA GLN A 176 -24.02 13.76 -36.90
C GLN A 176 -23.43 12.59 -37.68
N GLN A 177 -24.07 12.18 -38.77
CA GLN A 177 -23.64 11.06 -39.60
C GLN A 177 -22.18 11.20 -40.09
N LEU A 178 -21.81 12.37 -40.61
CA LEU A 178 -20.46 12.60 -41.12
C LEU A 178 -19.42 12.63 -39.95
N THR A 179 -19.77 13.24 -38.83
CA THR A 179 -18.91 13.25 -37.64
C THR A 179 -18.69 11.85 -37.09
N ASP A 180 -19.74 11.01 -37.04
CA ASP A 180 -19.63 9.59 -36.64
C ASP A 180 -18.73 8.77 -37.56
N GLN A 181 -18.79 9.05 -38.89
CA GLN A 181 -17.88 8.44 -39.86
C GLN A 181 -16.42 8.83 -39.60
N LEU A 182 -16.13 10.11 -39.36
CA LEU A 182 -14.78 10.56 -38.98
C LEU A 182 -14.33 9.96 -37.65
N SER A 183 -15.23 9.84 -36.67
CA SER A 183 -14.92 9.20 -35.41
C SER A 183 -14.55 7.72 -35.57
N ALA A 184 -15.23 7.02 -36.46
CA ALA A 184 -14.90 5.63 -36.84
C ALA A 184 -13.50 5.53 -37.50
N ILE A 185 -13.19 6.49 -38.39
CA ILE A 185 -11.87 6.58 -39.02
C ILE A 185 -10.77 6.86 -37.98
N VAL A 186 -10.98 7.79 -37.05
CA VAL A 186 -9.99 8.07 -35.99
C VAL A 186 -9.74 6.82 -35.13
N ARG A 187 -10.78 6.04 -34.79
CA ARG A 187 -10.60 4.76 -34.08
C ARG A 187 -9.79 3.75 -34.89
N LYS A 188 -10.08 3.66 -36.18
CA LYS A 188 -9.33 2.79 -37.09
C LYS A 188 -7.85 3.18 -37.14
N ILE A 189 -7.57 4.48 -37.36
CA ILE A 189 -6.21 5.03 -37.33
C ILE A 189 -5.52 4.72 -36.01
N ALA A 190 -6.17 4.99 -34.87
CA ALA A 190 -5.61 4.73 -33.56
C ALA A 190 -5.20 3.26 -33.37
N LYS A 191 -6.08 2.34 -33.80
CA LYS A 191 -5.80 0.90 -33.75
C LYS A 191 -4.62 0.51 -34.64
N ASP A 192 -4.62 0.97 -35.90
CA ASP A 192 -3.61 0.60 -36.91
C ASP A 192 -2.23 1.15 -36.54
N GLU A 193 -2.19 2.36 -35.97
CA GLU A 193 -0.96 3.07 -35.58
C GLU A 193 -0.50 2.76 -34.15
N GLY A 194 -1.20 1.91 -33.39
CA GLY A 194 -0.89 1.65 -32.00
C GLY A 194 -0.99 2.91 -31.10
N ALA A 195 -1.87 3.84 -31.48
CA ALA A 195 -2.14 5.05 -30.72
C ALA A 195 -3.27 4.85 -29.71
N VAL A 196 -3.28 5.65 -28.64
CA VAL A 196 -4.38 5.66 -27.68
C VAL A 196 -5.57 6.41 -28.26
N CYS A 197 -6.74 5.78 -28.26
CA CYS A 197 -7.99 6.42 -28.68
C CYS A 197 -8.76 6.96 -27.45
N VAL A 198 -9.13 8.24 -27.49
CA VAL A 198 -10.03 8.85 -26.50
C VAL A 198 -11.40 9.04 -27.14
N PRO A 199 -12.40 8.20 -26.84
CA PRO A 199 -13.69 8.17 -27.54
C PRO A 199 -14.65 9.26 -27.03
N TYR A 200 -14.40 10.54 -27.35
CA TYR A 200 -15.24 11.65 -26.90
C TYR A 200 -16.67 11.63 -27.44
N ASP A 201 -16.89 11.15 -28.66
CA ASP A 201 -18.22 10.94 -29.22
C ASP A 201 -19.04 9.96 -28.36
N SER A 202 -18.44 8.85 -27.95
CA SER A 202 -19.09 7.88 -27.07
C SER A 202 -19.36 8.46 -25.68
N LEU A 203 -18.41 9.24 -25.15
CA LEU A 203 -18.58 9.95 -23.88
C LEU A 203 -19.82 10.85 -23.92
N PHE A 204 -19.88 11.78 -24.88
CA PHE A 204 -20.98 12.71 -24.95
C PHE A 204 -22.31 12.05 -25.31
N ASN A 205 -22.30 11.02 -26.15
CA ASN A 205 -23.48 10.19 -26.40
C ASN A 205 -24.02 9.53 -25.11
N GLN A 206 -23.15 9.08 -24.21
CA GLN A 206 -23.55 8.52 -22.92
C GLN A 206 -24.05 9.59 -21.94
N LEU A 207 -23.36 10.71 -21.85
CA LEU A 207 -23.71 11.82 -20.96
C LEU A 207 -25.06 12.44 -21.31
N GLN A 208 -25.32 12.67 -22.60
CA GLN A 208 -26.59 13.25 -23.09
C GLN A 208 -27.78 12.34 -22.89
N ARG A 209 -27.61 11.02 -22.78
CA ARG A 209 -28.69 10.10 -22.43
C ARG A 209 -29.18 10.24 -20.98
N LYS A 210 -28.32 10.74 -20.09
CA LYS A 210 -28.57 10.86 -18.64
C LYS A 210 -29.03 12.27 -18.22
N GLN A 211 -28.95 13.24 -19.09
CA GLN A 211 -29.25 14.64 -18.79
C GLN A 211 -30.35 15.19 -19.69
N LEU A 212 -31.45 15.68 -19.07
CA LEU A 212 -32.59 16.24 -19.79
C LEU A 212 -32.28 17.59 -20.44
N ASN A 213 -31.36 18.35 -19.90
CA ASN A 213 -30.91 19.62 -20.52
C ASN A 213 -29.83 19.31 -21.58
N GLU A 214 -30.22 19.39 -22.85
CA GLU A 214 -29.32 19.13 -23.98
C GLU A 214 -28.09 20.02 -24.01
N LYS A 215 -28.16 21.24 -23.48
CA LYS A 215 -27.05 22.21 -23.43
C LYS A 215 -26.14 22.09 -22.20
N TYR A 216 -26.43 21.17 -21.30
CA TYR A 216 -25.66 21.04 -20.06
C TYR A 216 -24.20 20.63 -20.31
N TRP A 217 -23.97 19.72 -21.27
CA TRP A 217 -22.63 19.23 -21.59
C TRP A 217 -21.99 19.91 -22.80
N ILE A 218 -22.79 20.22 -23.82
CA ILE A 218 -22.41 20.90 -25.08
C ILE A 218 -23.43 22.03 -25.31
N TRP A 219 -22.97 23.31 -25.25
CA TRP A 219 -23.91 24.43 -25.15
C TRP A 219 -24.48 24.92 -26.50
N ASP A 220 -23.73 24.78 -27.62
CA ASP A 220 -24.10 25.29 -28.96
C ASP A 220 -24.14 24.16 -30.04
N GLY A 221 -24.03 22.94 -29.62
CA GLY A 221 -23.98 21.77 -30.51
C GLY A 221 -22.58 21.25 -30.81
N ILE A 222 -21.52 22.02 -30.49
CA ILE A 222 -20.12 21.66 -30.76
C ILE A 222 -19.26 21.83 -29.50
N HIS A 223 -19.36 22.98 -28.83
CA HIS A 223 -18.44 23.35 -27.77
C HIS A 223 -18.91 22.84 -26.41
N PRO A 224 -18.06 22.10 -25.69
CA PRO A 224 -18.35 21.67 -24.32
C PRO A 224 -18.50 22.86 -23.37
N THR A 225 -19.37 22.71 -22.38
CA THR A 225 -19.40 23.58 -21.20
C THR A 225 -18.22 23.30 -20.29
N ALA A 226 -18.04 24.04 -19.21
CA ALA A 226 -17.02 23.74 -18.20
C ALA A 226 -17.18 22.29 -17.66
N ALA A 227 -18.43 21.83 -17.42
CA ALA A 227 -18.70 20.48 -17.02
C ALA A 227 -18.35 19.45 -18.11
N GLY A 228 -18.61 19.77 -19.39
CA GLY A 228 -18.20 18.97 -20.54
C GLY A 228 -16.69 18.83 -20.65
N HIS A 229 -15.95 19.94 -20.54
CA HIS A 229 -14.49 19.93 -20.55
C HIS A 229 -13.90 19.11 -19.38
N GLN A 230 -14.51 19.14 -18.20
CA GLN A 230 -14.07 18.30 -17.08
C GLN A 230 -14.24 16.80 -17.39
N GLN A 231 -15.35 16.41 -18.02
CA GLN A 231 -15.54 15.00 -18.42
C GLN A 231 -14.54 14.57 -19.50
N MET A 232 -14.23 15.45 -20.44
CA MET A 232 -13.20 15.21 -21.45
C MET A 232 -11.82 15.01 -20.80
N ALA A 233 -11.46 15.88 -19.87
CA ALA A 233 -10.19 15.79 -19.13
C ALA A 233 -10.11 14.48 -18.33
N ASN A 234 -11.18 14.12 -17.60
CA ASN A 234 -11.22 12.88 -16.85
C ASN A 234 -11.01 11.64 -17.74
N LEU A 235 -11.65 11.62 -18.92
CA LEU A 235 -11.47 10.51 -19.86
C LEU A 235 -10.07 10.50 -20.46
N TRP A 236 -9.51 11.66 -20.84
CA TRP A 236 -8.16 11.76 -21.37
C TRP A 236 -7.12 11.28 -20.35
N ILE A 237 -7.22 11.77 -19.11
CA ILE A 237 -6.35 11.38 -18.00
C ILE A 237 -6.42 9.87 -17.76
N SER A 238 -7.65 9.29 -17.74
CA SER A 238 -7.83 7.85 -17.60
C SER A 238 -7.10 7.09 -18.72
N LYS A 239 -7.27 7.52 -19.98
CA LYS A 239 -6.64 6.85 -21.13
C LYS A 239 -5.12 7.01 -21.17
N ALA A 240 -4.58 8.17 -20.82
CA ALA A 240 -3.16 8.40 -20.72
C ALA A 240 -2.54 7.59 -19.56
N THR A 241 -3.25 7.48 -18.43
CA THR A 241 -2.84 6.66 -17.29
C THR A 241 -2.88 5.16 -17.62
N GLU A 242 -3.95 4.68 -18.26
CA GLU A 242 -4.05 3.29 -18.75
C GLU A 242 -2.90 2.92 -19.69
N ALA A 243 -2.44 3.87 -20.51
CA ALA A 243 -1.31 3.69 -21.42
C ALA A 243 0.07 3.79 -20.72
N GLY A 244 0.12 4.27 -19.49
CA GLY A 244 1.38 4.45 -18.76
C GLY A 244 2.34 5.49 -19.33
N TRP A 245 1.83 6.51 -20.04
CA TRP A 245 2.67 7.41 -20.87
C TRP A 245 3.06 8.71 -20.22
N LEU A 246 2.33 9.15 -19.21
CA LEU A 246 2.63 10.37 -18.46
C LEU A 246 3.02 9.98 -17.04
N SER A 247 4.30 9.83 -16.83
CA SER A 247 4.90 9.71 -15.52
C SER A 247 5.89 10.85 -15.35
N SER A 248 6.05 11.35 -14.12
CA SER A 248 7.18 12.22 -13.79
C SER A 248 8.46 11.54 -14.26
N GLY A 249 9.24 12.21 -15.10
CA GLY A 249 10.42 11.63 -15.74
C GLY A 249 11.31 10.92 -14.74
N GLY A 250 11.51 9.63 -14.94
CA GLY A 250 12.19 8.72 -14.03
C GLY A 250 11.32 7.57 -13.52
N ASP A 251 10.01 7.62 -13.70
CA ASP A 251 9.15 6.47 -13.41
C ASP A 251 9.25 5.44 -14.53
N ASN A 252 10.33 4.63 -14.50
CA ASN A 252 10.38 3.34 -15.19
C ASN A 252 9.42 2.31 -14.54
N ARG A 253 8.48 2.78 -13.70
CA ARG A 253 7.31 1.95 -13.44
C ARG A 253 6.68 1.74 -14.82
N LYS A 254 6.70 0.52 -15.27
CA LYS A 254 5.51 -0.01 -15.89
C LYS A 254 4.43 0.27 -14.85
N THR A 255 3.78 1.42 -14.95
CA THR A 255 2.51 1.62 -14.26
C THR A 255 1.71 0.47 -14.78
N ILE A 256 1.58 -0.58 -13.99
CA ILE A 256 0.81 -1.74 -14.36
C ILE A 256 -0.54 -1.12 -14.56
N ALA A 257 -0.97 -1.02 -15.83
CA ALA A 257 -2.30 -0.57 -16.17
C ALA A 257 -3.22 -1.61 -15.55
N VAL A 258 -3.55 -1.39 -14.28
CA VAL A 258 -4.38 -2.28 -13.48
C VAL A 258 -5.77 -2.13 -14.05
N SER A 259 -6.15 -3.06 -14.90
CA SER A 259 -7.52 -3.08 -15.38
C SER A 259 -8.44 -3.26 -14.17
N ARG A 260 -9.58 -2.58 -14.17
CA ARG A 260 -10.63 -2.82 -13.16
C ARG A 260 -10.92 -4.32 -13.03
N GLN A 261 -10.84 -5.06 -14.12
CA GLN A 261 -11.01 -6.50 -14.15
C GLN A 261 -9.98 -7.23 -13.28
N GLN A 262 -8.71 -6.82 -13.26
CA GLN A 262 -7.69 -7.44 -12.39
C GLN A 262 -7.99 -7.18 -10.91
N LEU A 263 -8.40 -5.96 -10.55
CA LEU A 263 -8.77 -5.62 -9.17
C LEU A 263 -10.03 -6.35 -8.70
N GLU A 264 -10.96 -6.63 -9.62
CA GLU A 264 -12.21 -7.34 -9.35
C GLU A 264 -12.05 -8.86 -9.46
N GLN A 265 -10.90 -9.38 -9.91
CA GLN A 265 -10.64 -10.82 -9.90
C GLN A 265 -10.77 -11.38 -8.50
N SER A 266 -11.33 -12.57 -8.40
CA SER A 266 -11.35 -13.37 -7.19
C SER A 266 -11.55 -14.83 -7.59
N PRO A 267 -10.89 -15.78 -6.96
CA PRO A 267 -11.25 -17.19 -7.08
C PRO A 267 -12.72 -17.40 -6.70
N ASP A 268 -13.32 -18.46 -7.23
CA ASP A 268 -14.66 -18.88 -6.86
C ASP A 268 -14.71 -19.28 -5.39
N GLY A 269 -15.78 -18.84 -4.69
CA GLY A 269 -15.96 -19.15 -3.29
C GLY A 269 -17.14 -18.42 -2.67
N PRO A 270 -17.43 -18.64 -1.38
CA PRO A 270 -18.64 -18.15 -0.73
C PRO A 270 -18.59 -16.65 -0.39
N PHE A 271 -17.43 -16.00 -0.52
CA PHE A 271 -17.28 -14.60 -0.12
C PHE A 271 -17.53 -13.65 -1.28
N VAL A 272 -18.33 -12.63 -1.05
CA VAL A 272 -18.49 -11.45 -1.90
C VAL A 272 -17.95 -10.20 -1.18
N ALA A 273 -17.61 -9.14 -1.92
CA ALA A 273 -16.96 -7.95 -1.37
C ALA A 273 -17.95 -7.05 -0.59
N THR A 274 -18.52 -7.56 0.49
CA THR A 274 -19.44 -6.85 1.39
C THR A 274 -19.19 -7.24 2.85
N TRP A 275 -19.41 -6.31 3.78
CA TRP A 275 -19.31 -6.58 5.22
C TRP A 275 -20.26 -7.69 5.66
N LYS A 276 -21.47 -7.71 5.13
CA LYS A 276 -22.47 -8.76 5.42
C LYS A 276 -21.98 -10.16 5.04
N SER A 277 -21.31 -10.29 3.89
CA SER A 277 -20.74 -11.57 3.48
C SER A 277 -19.62 -12.03 4.41
N LEU A 278 -18.76 -11.10 4.85
CA LEU A 278 -17.71 -11.41 5.82
C LEU A 278 -18.29 -11.84 7.17
N GLU A 279 -19.30 -11.13 7.67
CA GLU A 279 -19.98 -11.47 8.93
C GLU A 279 -20.62 -12.87 8.88
N GLN A 280 -21.28 -13.19 7.79
CA GLN A 280 -22.01 -14.45 7.63
C GLN A 280 -21.10 -15.68 7.41
N ASN A 281 -20.04 -15.53 6.61
CA ASN A 281 -19.23 -16.65 6.14
C ASN A 281 -17.91 -16.83 6.89
N TYR A 282 -17.36 -15.77 7.51
CA TYR A 282 -16.11 -15.88 8.25
C TYR A 282 -16.31 -16.57 9.60
N ARG A 283 -15.34 -17.40 9.96
CA ARG A 283 -15.17 -17.95 11.31
C ARG A 283 -13.69 -17.85 11.69
N THR A 284 -13.43 -17.40 12.92
CA THR A 284 -12.05 -17.38 13.44
C THR A 284 -11.46 -18.79 13.35
N PRO A 285 -10.28 -18.97 12.73
CA PRO A 285 -9.66 -20.28 12.61
C PRO A 285 -9.46 -20.95 13.95
N GLU A 286 -9.86 -22.20 14.06
CA GLU A 286 -9.71 -22.99 15.29
C GLU A 286 -8.24 -23.08 15.71
N TRP A 287 -7.36 -23.34 14.75
CA TRP A 287 -5.92 -23.39 15.02
C TRP A 287 -5.39 -22.08 15.64
N PHE A 288 -5.94 -20.90 15.28
CA PHE A 288 -5.54 -19.61 15.87
C PHE A 288 -6.03 -19.49 17.32
N MET A 289 -7.28 -19.93 17.57
CA MET A 289 -7.83 -19.95 18.91
C MET A 289 -7.04 -20.86 19.87
N ASP A 290 -6.39 -21.89 19.32
CA ASP A 290 -5.58 -22.86 20.06
C ASP A 290 -4.11 -22.48 20.19
N ALA A 291 -3.60 -21.68 19.28
CA ALA A 291 -2.17 -21.38 19.14
C ALA A 291 -1.59 -20.57 20.33
N LYS A 292 -2.30 -19.59 20.82
CA LYS A 292 -1.99 -18.72 21.97
C LYS A 292 -0.69 -17.92 21.91
N PHE A 293 0.39 -18.45 21.32
CA PHE A 293 1.69 -17.80 21.23
C PHE A 293 2.22 -17.84 19.80
N GLY A 294 2.59 -16.69 19.28
CA GLY A 294 3.21 -16.50 17.96
C GLY A 294 4.41 -15.58 18.02
N ILE A 295 5.16 -15.53 16.93
CA ILE A 295 6.30 -14.62 16.75
C ILE A 295 5.97 -13.64 15.63
N PHE A 296 6.23 -12.36 15.88
CA PHE A 296 6.26 -11.31 14.88
C PHE A 296 7.72 -10.97 14.55
N ILE A 297 8.02 -10.58 13.33
CA ILE A 297 9.40 -10.23 12.93
C ILE A 297 9.38 -8.87 12.24
N HIS A 298 9.89 -7.83 12.93
CA HIS A 298 10.19 -6.56 12.29
C HIS A 298 11.66 -6.55 11.86
N TRP A 299 11.88 -6.80 10.57
CA TRP A 299 13.20 -6.86 9.98
C TRP A 299 13.19 -6.30 8.55
N GLY A 300 14.15 -5.47 8.22
CA GLY A 300 14.26 -4.79 6.94
C GLY A 300 15.46 -3.86 6.88
N VAL A 301 15.51 -3.01 5.86
CA VAL A 301 16.61 -2.06 5.61
C VAL A 301 16.85 -1.13 6.80
N TYR A 302 15.84 -0.78 7.58
CA TYR A 302 15.95 0.04 8.79
C TYR A 302 16.79 -0.59 9.90
N SER A 303 17.12 -1.87 9.82
CA SER A 303 18.04 -2.53 10.76
C SER A 303 19.53 -2.21 10.49
N VAL A 304 19.85 -1.63 9.32
CA VAL A 304 21.23 -1.24 8.96
C VAL A 304 21.74 -0.08 9.82
N PRO A 305 21.04 1.08 9.89
CA PRO A 305 21.46 2.18 10.75
C PRO A 305 21.39 1.84 12.24
N ALA A 306 20.57 0.85 12.63
CA ALA A 306 20.41 0.34 14.00
C ALA A 306 20.17 1.46 15.03
N ALA A 307 19.35 2.45 14.70
CA ALA A 307 19.10 3.66 15.48
C ALA A 307 17.63 4.08 15.45
N GLY A 308 17.17 4.77 16.49
CA GLY A 308 15.80 5.28 16.60
C GLY A 308 14.75 4.17 16.79
N SER A 309 14.38 3.52 15.73
CA SER A 309 13.49 2.36 15.68
C SER A 309 13.34 1.87 14.23
N GLU A 310 12.37 1.00 13.95
CA GLU A 310 11.87 0.65 12.61
C GLU A 310 11.39 1.90 11.83
N TRP A 311 11.17 3.01 12.51
CA TRP A 311 10.79 4.30 11.94
C TRP A 311 11.99 5.18 11.55
N TYR A 312 13.21 4.67 11.59
CA TYR A 312 14.40 5.41 11.16
C TYR A 312 14.24 6.02 9.75
N PRO A 313 13.60 5.36 8.76
CA PRO A 313 13.39 5.95 7.45
C PRO A 313 12.69 7.32 7.49
N LYS A 314 11.73 7.50 8.38
CA LYS A 314 11.08 8.80 8.64
C LYS A 314 11.97 9.71 9.48
N HIS A 315 12.56 9.19 10.53
CA HIS A 315 13.31 9.99 11.50
C HIS A 315 14.56 10.62 10.91
N MET A 316 15.23 9.96 9.96
CA MET A 316 16.44 10.50 9.34
C MET A 316 16.21 11.79 8.53
N TYR A 317 14.96 12.04 8.11
CA TYR A 317 14.57 13.27 7.41
C TYR A 317 13.99 14.34 8.35
N ASN A 318 13.72 14.04 9.61
CA ASN A 318 13.22 15.01 10.58
C ASN A 318 13.92 14.94 11.95
N ALA A 319 13.40 14.20 12.91
CA ALA A 319 13.86 14.21 14.32
C ALA A 319 15.34 13.78 14.50
N MET A 320 15.84 12.89 13.64
CA MET A 320 17.22 12.38 13.67
C MET A 320 18.06 12.90 12.49
N SER A 321 17.62 13.98 11.83
CA SER A 321 18.33 14.49 10.64
C SER A 321 19.77 14.87 10.92
N ARG A 322 20.08 15.48 12.07
CA ARG A 322 21.44 15.84 12.46
C ARG A 322 22.31 14.62 12.74
N ASP A 323 21.79 13.64 13.47
CA ASP A 323 22.50 12.39 13.78
C ASP A 323 22.80 11.61 12.51
N HIS A 324 21.84 11.57 11.57
CA HIS A 324 22.06 10.98 10.27
C HIS A 324 23.20 11.67 9.50
N GLN A 325 23.15 13.01 9.42
CA GLN A 325 24.20 13.78 8.72
C GLN A 325 25.61 13.58 9.31
N GLN A 326 25.70 13.45 10.62
CA GLN A 326 26.99 13.20 11.29
C GLN A 326 27.55 11.81 11.00
N ARG A 327 26.69 10.80 10.89
CA ARG A 327 27.09 9.40 10.69
C ARG A 327 27.25 9.01 9.22
N TRP A 328 26.42 9.54 8.34
CA TRP A 328 26.27 9.07 6.97
C TRP A 328 26.42 10.16 5.91
N GLY A 329 26.35 11.41 6.29
CA GLY A 329 26.35 12.55 5.39
C GLY A 329 24.94 13.14 5.18
N LYS A 330 24.87 14.20 4.36
CA LYS A 330 23.59 14.86 4.06
C LYS A 330 22.69 13.95 3.27
N GLN A 331 21.36 14.08 3.47
CA GLN A 331 20.33 13.24 2.86
C GLN A 331 20.27 13.31 1.33
N ASP A 332 20.79 14.41 0.72
CA ASP A 332 20.95 14.52 -0.73
C ASP A 332 22.14 13.69 -1.28
N LYS A 333 23.07 13.25 -0.42
CA LYS A 333 24.23 12.43 -0.76
C LYS A 333 24.09 10.99 -0.28
N PHE A 334 23.43 10.80 0.85
CA PHE A 334 23.18 9.49 1.44
C PHE A 334 21.76 9.49 2.01
N GLY A 335 20.80 9.05 1.19
CA GLY A 335 19.40 8.89 1.56
C GLY A 335 19.09 7.49 2.07
N TYR A 336 17.81 7.23 2.39
CA TYR A 336 17.44 5.92 2.94
C TYR A 336 17.69 4.76 1.97
N LYS A 337 17.47 4.97 0.66
CA LYS A 337 17.77 3.98 -0.39
C LYS A 337 19.21 3.47 -0.38
N ASP A 338 20.16 4.29 0.12
CA ASP A 338 21.59 3.98 0.11
C ASP A 338 21.95 2.95 1.19
N PHE A 339 21.06 2.68 2.14
CA PHE A 339 21.18 1.55 3.08
C PHE A 339 20.87 0.19 2.45
N ILE A 340 20.12 0.14 1.33
CA ILE A 340 19.71 -1.12 0.71
C ILE A 340 20.90 -2.02 0.33
N PRO A 341 21.98 -1.52 -0.33
CA PRO A 341 23.15 -2.34 -0.61
C PRO A 341 23.91 -2.84 0.63
N MET A 342 23.70 -2.19 1.78
CA MET A 342 24.31 -2.56 3.06
C MET A 342 23.50 -3.61 3.82
N PHE A 343 22.23 -3.75 3.50
CA PHE A 343 21.35 -4.79 4.04
C PHE A 343 21.61 -6.12 3.32
N LYS A 344 22.59 -6.88 3.76
CA LYS A 344 23.08 -8.09 3.07
C LYS A 344 22.48 -9.38 3.57
N ALA A 345 22.04 -9.43 4.83
CA ALA A 345 21.49 -10.62 5.47
C ALA A 345 22.39 -11.88 5.32
N GLU A 346 23.71 -11.71 5.37
CA GLU A 346 24.69 -12.75 5.05
C GLU A 346 24.71 -13.92 6.04
N LYS A 347 24.13 -13.72 7.24
CA LYS A 347 23.96 -14.75 8.27
C LYS A 347 22.52 -15.21 8.44
N PHE A 348 21.64 -14.78 7.54
CA PHE A 348 20.24 -15.19 7.61
C PHE A 348 20.09 -16.67 7.25
N ASP A 349 19.56 -17.43 8.21
CA ASP A 349 19.19 -18.82 8.06
C ASP A 349 17.73 -19.02 8.51
N ALA A 350 16.84 -19.18 7.56
CA ALA A 350 15.41 -19.33 7.80
C ALA A 350 15.06 -20.58 8.64
N ASN A 351 15.82 -21.67 8.44
CA ASN A 351 15.62 -22.91 9.19
C ASN A 351 16.03 -22.75 10.65
N ALA A 352 17.19 -22.14 10.90
CA ALA A 352 17.65 -21.85 12.26
C ALA A 352 16.67 -20.91 13.00
N TRP A 353 16.10 -19.91 12.31
CA TRP A 353 15.06 -19.06 12.90
C TRP A 353 13.79 -19.85 13.22
N ALA A 354 13.30 -20.64 12.30
CA ALA A 354 12.09 -21.45 12.51
C ALA A 354 12.26 -22.45 13.66
N GLU A 355 13.40 -23.12 13.75
CA GLU A 355 13.75 -24.02 14.85
C GLU A 355 13.76 -23.29 16.21
N LEU A 356 14.38 -22.09 16.27
CA LEU A 356 14.40 -21.25 17.48
C LEU A 356 12.96 -20.89 17.91
N PHE A 357 12.10 -20.47 16.97
CA PHE A 357 10.72 -20.10 17.28
C PHE A 357 9.88 -21.30 17.75
N ARG A 358 10.07 -22.46 17.15
CA ARG A 358 9.45 -23.70 17.62
C ARG A 358 9.92 -24.05 19.04
N LYS A 359 11.24 -23.96 19.32
CA LYS A 359 11.81 -24.19 20.66
C LYS A 359 11.26 -23.18 21.67
N ALA A 360 11.01 -21.94 21.27
CA ALA A 360 10.34 -20.93 22.09
C ALA A 360 8.86 -21.26 22.37
N GLY A 361 8.27 -22.24 21.70
CA GLY A 361 6.88 -22.65 21.86
C GLY A 361 5.90 -21.93 20.94
N ALA A 362 6.37 -21.16 19.96
CA ALA A 362 5.50 -20.50 18.99
C ALA A 362 4.69 -21.51 18.17
N ARG A 363 3.50 -21.12 17.76
CA ARG A 363 2.60 -21.89 16.90
C ARG A 363 2.37 -21.21 15.54
N TYR A 364 2.70 -19.95 15.42
CA TYR A 364 2.66 -19.19 14.17
C TYR A 364 3.74 -18.11 14.15
N VAL A 365 4.15 -17.72 12.95
CA VAL A 365 5.17 -16.70 12.71
C VAL A 365 4.67 -15.72 11.66
N ILE A 366 4.83 -14.41 11.90
CA ILE A 366 4.39 -13.33 11.00
C ILE A 366 5.60 -12.42 10.70
N PRO A 367 6.37 -12.65 9.62
CA PRO A 367 7.36 -11.67 9.17
C PRO A 367 6.68 -10.48 8.49
N THR A 368 7.33 -9.31 8.59
CA THR A 368 6.94 -8.13 7.81
C THR A 368 7.41 -8.28 6.37
N ALA A 369 6.46 -8.45 5.44
CA ALA A 369 6.77 -8.55 4.01
C ALA A 369 7.10 -7.20 3.38
N GLU A 370 6.49 -6.15 3.85
CA GLU A 370 6.77 -4.77 3.45
C GLU A 370 6.39 -3.83 4.58
N HIS A 371 7.36 -3.05 5.07
CA HIS A 371 7.15 -2.04 6.10
C HIS A 371 6.76 -0.68 5.48
N HIS A 372 6.59 0.37 6.29
CA HIS A 372 6.29 1.73 5.84
C HIS A 372 7.37 2.30 4.91
N ASP A 373 8.58 1.75 4.92
CA ASP A 373 9.70 2.15 4.07
C ASP A 373 9.53 1.76 2.59
N GLY A 374 8.56 0.89 2.28
CA GLY A 374 8.26 0.47 0.91
C GLY A 374 9.21 -0.57 0.32
N PHE A 375 10.16 -1.12 1.13
CA PHE A 375 11.04 -2.19 0.66
C PHE A 375 10.39 -3.56 0.84
N ALA A 376 10.12 -4.25 -0.28
CA ALA A 376 9.53 -5.57 -0.27
C ALA A 376 10.55 -6.64 0.10
N MET A 377 10.35 -7.34 1.21
CA MET A 377 11.23 -8.42 1.70
C MET A 377 11.05 -9.75 0.93
N TYR A 378 10.33 -9.73 -0.18
CA TYR A 378 9.98 -10.88 -1.00
C TYR A 378 10.27 -10.65 -2.48
N ASP A 379 10.20 -11.70 -3.30
CA ASP A 379 10.35 -11.67 -4.75
C ASP A 379 9.10 -11.05 -5.41
N SER A 380 9.03 -9.72 -5.47
CA SER A 380 7.93 -9.00 -6.11
C SER A 380 8.21 -8.75 -7.60
N GLN A 381 7.17 -8.97 -8.43
CA GLN A 381 7.17 -8.58 -9.84
C GLN A 381 6.60 -7.15 -10.03
N LEU A 382 6.08 -6.55 -8.97
CA LEU A 382 5.37 -5.26 -8.99
C LEU A 382 6.24 -4.08 -8.56
N THR A 383 7.42 -4.35 -8.00
CA THR A 383 8.39 -3.33 -7.62
C THR A 383 9.82 -3.82 -7.82
N ARG A 384 10.70 -2.92 -8.27
CA ARG A 384 12.15 -3.17 -8.32
C ARG A 384 12.81 -3.13 -6.92
N TRP A 385 12.14 -2.47 -5.96
CA TRP A 385 12.64 -2.28 -4.59
C TRP A 385 12.29 -3.49 -3.74
N ASN A 386 12.98 -4.60 -4.00
CA ASN A 386 12.71 -5.85 -3.32
C ASN A 386 13.98 -6.63 -2.98
N ALA A 387 13.89 -7.47 -1.97
CA ALA A 387 15.01 -8.24 -1.41
C ALA A 387 15.58 -9.30 -2.38
N LYS A 388 14.80 -9.72 -3.40
CA LYS A 388 15.30 -10.63 -4.45
C LYS A 388 16.25 -9.93 -5.43
N MET A 389 15.94 -8.67 -5.75
CA MET A 389 16.70 -7.88 -6.72
C MET A 389 17.86 -7.11 -6.07
N MET A 390 17.69 -6.67 -4.84
CA MET A 390 18.58 -5.76 -4.13
C MET A 390 18.94 -6.29 -2.72
N GLY A 391 19.92 -5.68 -2.10
CA GLY A 391 20.32 -6.03 -0.74
C GLY A 391 20.69 -7.50 -0.58
N PRO A 392 19.86 -8.32 0.09
CA PRO A 392 20.14 -9.74 0.34
C PRO A 392 20.19 -10.60 -0.93
N LYS A 393 19.53 -10.17 -1.99
CA LYS A 393 19.32 -10.93 -3.24
C LYS A 393 18.66 -12.30 -3.03
N ARG A 394 17.72 -12.34 -2.09
CA ARG A 394 16.98 -13.54 -1.64
C ARG A 394 15.48 -13.23 -1.53
N ASP A 395 14.66 -14.26 -1.69
CA ASP A 395 13.23 -14.21 -1.33
C ASP A 395 13.08 -14.55 0.15
N VAL A 396 13.28 -13.57 1.02
CA VAL A 396 13.27 -13.76 2.48
C VAL A 396 11.94 -14.31 2.98
N ILE A 397 10.82 -13.79 2.44
CA ILE A 397 9.48 -14.25 2.85
C ILE A 397 9.20 -15.67 2.36
N GLY A 398 9.61 -16.02 1.15
CA GLY A 398 9.49 -17.38 0.62
C GLY A 398 10.29 -18.39 1.45
N GLU A 399 11.54 -18.11 1.76
CA GLU A 399 12.40 -18.96 2.58
C GLU A 399 11.84 -19.15 3.99
N LEU A 400 11.32 -18.09 4.62
CA LEU A 400 10.65 -18.19 5.93
C LEU A 400 9.35 -18.98 5.85
N ALA A 401 8.59 -18.85 4.76
CA ALA A 401 7.34 -19.61 4.59
C ALA A 401 7.60 -21.13 4.57
N GLU A 402 8.63 -21.56 3.86
CA GLU A 402 9.05 -22.95 3.79
C GLU A 402 9.56 -23.44 5.15
N ALA A 403 10.48 -22.73 5.77
CA ALA A 403 11.09 -23.10 7.04
C ALA A 403 10.08 -23.16 8.20
N VAL A 404 9.20 -22.18 8.32
CA VAL A 404 8.16 -22.13 9.36
C VAL A 404 7.18 -23.29 9.23
N ARG A 405 6.77 -23.63 8.01
CA ARG A 405 5.88 -24.74 7.75
C ARG A 405 6.54 -26.11 7.99
N SER A 406 7.84 -26.24 7.66
CA SER A 406 8.59 -27.47 7.92
C SER A 406 8.69 -27.80 9.41
N GLU A 407 8.68 -26.77 10.28
CA GLU A 407 8.63 -26.91 11.74
C GLU A 407 7.18 -27.06 12.29
N GLY A 408 6.18 -27.24 11.42
CA GLY A 408 4.78 -27.48 11.79
C GLY A 408 4.04 -26.25 12.31
N MET A 409 4.59 -25.05 12.13
CA MET A 409 3.97 -23.80 12.52
C MET A 409 3.14 -23.19 11.38
N LYS A 410 2.17 -22.35 11.73
CA LYS A 410 1.40 -21.55 10.78
C LYS A 410 2.20 -20.32 10.34
N PHE A 411 2.09 -19.98 9.06
CA PHE A 411 2.82 -18.88 8.46
C PHE A 411 1.88 -17.71 8.13
N GLY A 412 2.14 -16.56 8.71
CA GLY A 412 1.48 -15.30 8.38
C GLY A 412 2.39 -14.34 7.65
N VAL A 413 1.85 -13.24 7.18
CA VAL A 413 2.59 -12.12 6.57
C VAL A 413 2.01 -10.81 7.04
N SER A 414 2.87 -9.83 7.30
CA SER A 414 2.47 -8.46 7.63
C SER A 414 2.79 -7.51 6.48
N ASN A 415 1.84 -6.62 6.15
CA ASN A 415 2.02 -5.56 5.17
C ASN A 415 1.64 -4.21 5.75
N HIS A 416 2.59 -3.26 5.75
CA HIS A 416 2.46 -1.91 6.28
C HIS A 416 2.54 -0.85 5.17
N ARG A 417 2.59 -1.26 3.89
CA ARG A 417 2.82 -0.38 2.75
C ARG A 417 1.82 0.77 2.63
N ILE A 418 0.60 0.61 3.10
CA ILE A 418 -0.42 1.65 2.92
C ILE A 418 0.02 3.01 3.49
N GLU A 419 0.84 3.00 4.54
CA GLU A 419 1.40 4.22 5.13
C GLU A 419 2.62 4.77 4.36
N ASN A 420 3.23 4.00 3.45
CA ASN A 420 4.35 4.49 2.63
C ASN A 420 3.99 5.72 1.79
N TRP A 421 2.70 5.99 1.57
CA TRP A 421 2.19 7.12 0.79
C TRP A 421 2.82 8.45 1.18
N ASP A 422 2.95 8.73 2.47
CA ASP A 422 3.50 9.99 3.01
C ASP A 422 4.43 9.76 4.22
N PHE A 423 4.79 8.52 4.51
CA PHE A 423 5.55 8.15 5.71
C PHE A 423 6.91 8.83 5.81
N MET A 424 7.65 8.90 4.69
CA MET A 424 9.01 9.45 4.65
C MET A 424 9.03 10.98 4.74
N TYR A 425 7.93 11.65 4.37
CA TYR A 425 7.94 13.10 4.22
C TYR A 425 7.95 13.81 5.56
N PRO A 426 8.87 14.77 5.78
CA PRO A 426 8.95 15.53 7.01
C PRO A 426 7.77 16.50 7.15
N GLU A 427 7.39 16.82 8.38
CA GLU A 427 6.36 17.83 8.70
C GLU A 427 6.73 19.25 8.22
N ARG A 428 8.02 19.49 7.99
CA ARG A 428 8.53 20.72 7.40
C ARG A 428 9.47 20.36 6.26
N LEU A 429 9.34 21.03 5.13
CA LEU A 429 10.28 20.87 4.02
C LEU A 429 11.69 21.20 4.52
N PRO A 430 12.68 20.33 4.33
CA PRO A 430 14.06 20.70 4.55
C PRO A 430 14.45 21.82 3.58
N ASN A 431 15.28 22.78 4.02
CA ASN A 431 15.76 23.87 3.18
C ASN A 431 16.67 23.41 2.02
N ASP A 432 17.03 22.12 2.01
CA ASP A 432 17.92 21.53 1.01
C ASP A 432 17.20 20.43 0.21
N SER A 433 17.59 20.26 -1.04
CA SER A 433 17.15 19.16 -1.90
C SER A 433 17.56 17.84 -1.29
N THR A 434 16.59 17.06 -0.84
CA THR A 434 16.79 15.70 -0.40
C THR A 434 16.42 14.73 -1.53
N ASP A 435 16.93 13.50 -1.48
CA ASP A 435 16.59 12.45 -2.43
C ASP A 435 15.09 12.08 -2.43
N LEU A 436 14.35 12.41 -1.37
CA LEU A 436 12.88 12.21 -1.28
C LEU A 436 12.10 12.86 -2.43
N PHE A 437 12.59 13.98 -2.95
CA PHE A 437 11.90 14.75 -3.97
C PHE A 437 12.38 14.46 -5.39
N LEU A 438 13.32 13.51 -5.54
CA LEU A 438 13.81 13.11 -6.85
C LEU A 438 12.81 12.14 -7.50
N PRO A 439 12.29 12.46 -8.68
CA PRO A 439 11.25 11.66 -9.36
C PRO A 439 11.65 10.19 -9.58
N GLU A 440 12.95 9.93 -9.80
CA GLU A 440 13.48 8.59 -10.02
C GLU A 440 13.34 7.65 -8.82
N TYR A 441 13.06 8.17 -7.61
CA TYR A 441 12.84 7.40 -6.38
C TYR A 441 11.40 7.47 -5.86
N ALA A 442 10.50 8.12 -6.59
CA ALA A 442 9.09 8.22 -6.19
C ALA A 442 8.39 6.86 -6.06
N ASP A 443 8.89 5.84 -6.78
CA ASP A 443 8.41 4.45 -6.68
C ASP A 443 8.88 3.75 -5.39
N PHE A 444 9.81 4.34 -4.65
CA PHE A 444 10.26 3.86 -3.36
C PHE A 444 9.69 4.70 -2.21
N TYR A 445 9.91 5.99 -2.27
CA TYR A 445 9.55 6.92 -1.19
C TYR A 445 8.06 7.34 -1.19
N GLY A 446 7.31 6.95 -2.22
CA GLY A 446 5.98 7.48 -2.50
C GLY A 446 6.06 8.76 -3.35
N PRO A 447 4.93 9.23 -3.89
CA PRO A 447 4.91 10.47 -4.67
C PRO A 447 5.26 11.65 -3.77
N PRO A 448 5.97 12.68 -4.29
CA PRO A 448 6.31 13.87 -3.53
C PRO A 448 5.07 14.49 -2.90
N GLN A 449 5.06 14.63 -1.59
CA GLN A 449 3.96 15.20 -0.82
C GLN A 449 4.34 16.56 -0.26
N GLN A 450 3.35 17.46 -0.15
CA GLN A 450 3.50 18.62 0.71
C GLN A 450 3.55 18.17 2.17
N PRO A 451 4.30 18.86 3.04
CA PRO A 451 4.29 18.58 4.46
C PRO A 451 2.87 18.60 4.98
N THR A 452 2.39 17.48 5.48
CA THR A 452 1.06 17.38 6.09
C THR A 452 1.20 17.20 7.58
N THR A 453 0.35 17.89 8.33
CA THR A 453 0.18 17.64 9.77
C THR A 453 -0.62 16.35 10.03
N GLN A 454 -1.22 15.80 8.98
CA GLN A 454 -1.92 14.51 9.00
C GLN A 454 -0.93 13.45 8.52
N SER A 455 -0.44 12.63 9.45
CA SER A 455 0.26 11.42 9.07
C SER A 455 -0.72 10.48 8.36
N GLY A 456 -0.27 9.73 7.34
CA GLY A 456 -1.06 8.70 6.66
C GLY A 456 -1.58 7.58 7.55
N MET A 457 -1.30 7.67 8.86
CA MET A 457 -1.79 6.75 9.88
C MET A 457 -3.31 6.76 10.09
N GLY A 458 -4.01 7.63 9.38
CA GLY A 458 -5.45 7.74 9.52
C GLY A 458 -5.90 8.56 10.74
N PRO A 459 -7.20 8.75 10.91
CA PRO A 459 -7.73 9.32 12.15
C PRO A 459 -7.13 8.53 13.30
N LYS A 460 -6.54 9.24 14.28
CA LYS A 460 -5.89 8.61 15.44
C LYS A 460 -6.77 7.46 15.88
N ALA A 461 -6.24 6.25 15.80
CA ALA A 461 -6.94 5.08 16.27
C ALA A 461 -7.63 5.47 17.56
N MET A 462 -8.95 5.26 17.67
CA MET A 462 -9.61 5.50 18.95
C MET A 462 -8.75 4.88 20.02
N PRO A 463 -8.58 5.54 21.19
CA PRO A 463 -7.88 4.91 22.30
C PRO A 463 -8.43 3.51 22.42
N SER A 464 -7.61 2.52 22.13
CA SER A 464 -7.96 1.11 21.97
C SER A 464 -8.62 0.49 23.21
N ALA A 465 -8.84 1.27 24.23
CA ALA A 465 -9.40 0.88 25.50
C ALA A 465 -10.58 1.76 25.91
N VAL A 466 -11.49 2.05 25.01
CA VAL A 466 -12.81 2.44 25.49
C VAL A 466 -13.54 1.15 25.86
N ARG A 467 -13.28 0.69 27.09
CA ARG A 467 -14.00 -0.42 27.69
C ARG A 467 -15.50 -0.13 27.60
N GLY A 468 -16.25 -1.01 26.94
CA GLY A 468 -17.71 -0.92 26.83
C GLY A 468 -18.25 -0.12 25.65
N VAL A 469 -17.43 0.22 24.64
CA VAL A 469 -17.90 0.83 23.40
C VAL A 469 -18.56 -0.21 22.53
N THR A 470 -19.82 0.02 22.20
CA THR A 470 -20.58 -0.83 21.29
C THR A 470 -20.08 -0.63 19.86
N GLU A 471 -20.32 -1.62 19.00
CA GLU A 471 -19.95 -1.59 17.58
C GLU A 471 -20.47 -0.33 16.83
N ALA A 472 -21.60 0.23 17.27
CA ALA A 472 -22.17 1.48 16.75
C ALA A 472 -21.26 2.70 16.99
N VAL A 473 -20.67 2.84 18.17
CA VAL A 473 -19.77 3.97 18.50
C VAL A 473 -18.44 3.86 17.74
N ILE A 474 -17.98 2.64 17.47
CA ILE A 474 -16.80 2.40 16.63
C ILE A 474 -17.06 2.81 15.16
N ASN A 475 -18.29 2.61 14.70
CA ASN A 475 -18.71 2.98 13.34
C ASN A 475 -18.76 4.50 13.16
N GLU A 476 -19.25 5.25 14.12
CA GLU A 476 -19.35 6.71 14.05
C GLU A 476 -17.97 7.39 14.01
N SER A 477 -16.99 6.88 14.74
CA SER A 477 -15.64 7.48 14.77
C SER A 477 -14.76 7.15 13.55
N ALA A 478 -15.10 6.12 12.78
CA ALA A 478 -14.36 5.71 11.59
C ALA A 478 -14.83 6.46 10.32
N GLU A 479 -15.90 7.25 10.39
CA GLU A 479 -16.44 7.99 9.25
C GLU A 479 -15.77 9.34 8.99
N GLU A 480 -14.95 9.85 9.91
CA GLU A 480 -14.30 11.16 9.75
C GLU A 480 -13.08 11.09 8.82
N GLY A 481 -13.27 11.49 7.59
CA GLY A 481 -12.22 11.82 6.64
C GLY A 481 -12.03 10.83 5.48
N ARG A 482 -11.60 11.37 4.35
CA ARG A 482 -11.17 10.60 3.19
C ARG A 482 -9.71 10.20 3.37
N HIS A 483 -9.37 8.97 3.00
CA HIS A 483 -7.98 8.51 2.93
C HIS A 483 -7.13 9.44 2.03
N PRO A 484 -5.86 9.67 2.36
CA PRO A 484 -4.99 10.57 1.59
C PRO A 484 -4.46 9.93 0.30
N GLN A 485 -4.39 8.61 0.22
CA GLN A 485 -3.80 7.88 -0.88
C GLN A 485 -4.59 8.04 -2.19
N SER A 486 -3.89 8.07 -3.33
CA SER A 486 -4.53 8.02 -4.64
C SER A 486 -5.05 6.63 -4.98
N ASP A 487 -6.06 6.55 -5.84
CA ASP A 487 -6.60 5.28 -6.34
C ASP A 487 -5.51 4.42 -7.02
N ALA A 488 -4.58 5.05 -7.74
CA ALA A 488 -3.46 4.34 -8.38
C ALA A 488 -2.55 3.65 -7.35
N PHE A 489 -2.20 4.32 -6.25
CA PHE A 489 -1.42 3.75 -5.16
C PHE A 489 -2.17 2.60 -4.47
N LEU A 490 -3.47 2.78 -4.22
CA LEU A 490 -4.31 1.78 -3.58
C LEU A 490 -4.52 0.54 -4.47
N ASN A 491 -4.62 0.73 -5.78
CA ASN A 491 -4.70 -0.37 -6.73
C ASN A 491 -3.39 -1.17 -6.75
N GLU A 492 -2.24 -0.50 -6.75
CA GLU A 492 -0.93 -1.15 -6.64
C GLU A 492 -0.78 -1.87 -5.29
N TRP A 493 -1.18 -1.24 -4.18
CA TRP A 493 -1.21 -1.88 -2.86
C TRP A 493 -2.04 -3.15 -2.85
N GLN A 494 -3.24 -3.12 -3.43
CA GLN A 494 -4.10 -4.31 -3.56
C GLN A 494 -3.39 -5.43 -4.34
N LEU A 495 -2.77 -5.11 -5.48
CA LEU A 495 -2.07 -6.10 -6.30
C LEU A 495 -0.87 -6.71 -5.59
N ARG A 496 -0.08 -5.93 -4.87
CA ARG A 496 1.06 -6.45 -4.09
C ARG A 496 0.60 -7.45 -3.03
N ILE A 497 -0.54 -7.20 -2.40
CA ILE A 497 -1.10 -8.12 -1.41
C ILE A 497 -1.63 -9.37 -2.10
N MET A 498 -2.30 -9.25 -3.26
CA MET A 498 -2.72 -10.41 -4.05
C MET A 498 -1.51 -11.25 -4.48
N GLU A 499 -0.40 -10.61 -4.90
CA GLU A 499 0.86 -11.30 -5.21
C GLU A 499 1.40 -12.11 -4.01
N ILE A 500 1.38 -11.54 -2.80
CA ILE A 500 1.76 -12.22 -1.56
C ILE A 500 0.83 -13.41 -1.28
N ILE A 501 -0.47 -13.23 -1.43
CA ILE A 501 -1.48 -14.27 -1.23
C ILE A 501 -1.20 -15.46 -2.17
N ASP A 502 -1.00 -15.19 -3.46
CA ASP A 502 -0.79 -16.22 -4.47
C ASP A 502 0.52 -16.98 -4.29
N LYS A 503 1.61 -16.25 -4.04
CA LYS A 503 2.95 -16.85 -3.91
C LYS A 503 3.12 -17.66 -2.63
N TYR A 504 2.66 -17.13 -1.51
CA TYR A 504 3.01 -17.69 -0.20
C TYR A 504 1.84 -18.33 0.54
N GLN A 505 0.60 -18.16 0.09
CA GLN A 505 -0.60 -18.74 0.69
C GLN A 505 -0.60 -18.62 2.23
N PRO A 506 -0.47 -17.41 2.79
CA PRO A 506 -0.34 -17.22 4.24
C PRO A 506 -1.58 -17.73 4.99
N ASP A 507 -1.39 -18.21 6.23
CA ASP A 507 -2.48 -18.55 7.14
C ASP A 507 -3.04 -17.31 7.86
N LEU A 508 -2.23 -16.24 7.97
CA LEU A 508 -2.61 -14.94 8.50
C LEU A 508 -2.13 -13.82 7.58
N LEU A 509 -2.98 -12.84 7.34
CA LEU A 509 -2.65 -11.62 6.62
C LEU A 509 -2.85 -10.42 7.55
N TYR A 510 -1.74 -9.84 8.01
CA TYR A 510 -1.76 -8.77 8.99
C TYR A 510 -1.62 -7.41 8.32
N PHE A 511 -2.45 -6.46 8.72
CA PHE A 511 -2.38 -5.06 8.35
C PHE A 511 -2.15 -4.18 9.59
N ASP A 512 -1.17 -3.31 9.50
CA ASP A 512 -0.88 -2.28 10.50
C ASP A 512 -1.86 -1.10 10.39
N ASN A 513 -1.54 0.02 10.99
CA ASN A 513 -2.31 1.26 10.92
C ASN A 513 -2.51 1.73 9.46
N GLY A 514 -3.29 2.79 9.25
CA GLY A 514 -3.49 3.40 7.94
C GLY A 514 -4.63 2.83 7.11
N ILE A 515 -5.19 1.67 7.44
CA ILE A 515 -6.32 1.06 6.71
C ILE A 515 -7.69 1.30 7.36
N ASN A 516 -7.76 2.07 8.43
CA ASN A 516 -8.98 2.26 9.22
C ASN A 516 -10.00 3.25 8.64
N TYR A 517 -9.68 3.97 7.55
CA TYR A 517 -10.63 4.81 6.84
C TYR A 517 -11.77 4.01 6.20
N ARG A 518 -13.00 4.49 6.32
CA ARG A 518 -14.16 3.90 5.63
C ARG A 518 -14.09 4.06 4.11
N SER A 519 -13.52 5.14 3.64
CA SER A 519 -13.28 5.36 2.22
C SER A 519 -12.34 4.32 1.57
N LEU A 520 -11.63 3.50 2.37
CA LEU A 520 -10.84 2.35 1.90
C LEU A 520 -11.64 1.03 1.79
N ASP A 521 -12.89 1.02 2.22
CA ASP A 521 -13.72 -0.20 2.21
C ASP A 521 -13.77 -0.90 0.84
N PRO A 522 -13.82 -0.21 -0.31
CA PRO A 522 -13.79 -0.88 -1.61
C PRO A 522 -12.56 -1.79 -1.80
N TRP A 523 -11.38 -1.36 -1.40
CA TRP A 523 -10.14 -2.14 -1.49
C TRP A 523 -10.07 -3.23 -0.42
N LYS A 524 -10.39 -2.91 0.83
CA LYS A 524 -10.43 -3.87 1.94
C LYS A 524 -11.35 -5.05 1.65
N LEU A 525 -12.56 -4.77 1.16
CA LEU A 525 -13.55 -5.80 0.86
C LEU A 525 -13.17 -6.66 -0.34
N ARG A 526 -12.57 -6.08 -1.40
CA ARG A 526 -12.03 -6.87 -2.52
C ARG A 526 -10.88 -7.77 -2.08
N LEU A 527 -9.95 -7.26 -1.26
CA LEU A 527 -8.86 -8.05 -0.70
C LEU A 527 -9.37 -9.19 0.18
N ALA A 528 -10.34 -8.92 1.06
CA ALA A 528 -10.93 -9.96 1.90
C ALA A 528 -11.61 -11.05 1.06
N ARG A 529 -12.41 -10.66 0.05
CA ARG A 529 -13.02 -11.60 -0.89
C ARG A 529 -11.97 -12.46 -1.57
N TYR A 530 -10.93 -11.83 -2.11
CA TYR A 530 -9.84 -12.53 -2.81
C TYR A 530 -9.17 -13.55 -1.88
N TYR A 531 -8.72 -13.11 -0.72
CA TYR A 531 -7.99 -13.94 0.22
C TYR A 531 -8.83 -15.11 0.76
N TYR A 532 -10.06 -14.84 1.19
CA TYR A 532 -10.91 -15.90 1.73
C TYR A 532 -11.41 -16.89 0.68
N ASN A 533 -11.66 -16.45 -0.55
CA ASN A 533 -11.99 -17.36 -1.64
C ASN A 533 -10.76 -18.17 -2.08
N SER A 534 -9.56 -17.58 -2.12
CA SER A 534 -8.31 -18.34 -2.32
C SER A 534 -8.13 -19.42 -1.25
N ALA A 535 -8.33 -19.06 0.01
CA ALA A 535 -8.26 -19.99 1.13
C ALA A 535 -9.31 -21.11 1.05
N TRP A 536 -10.50 -20.79 0.59
CA TRP A 536 -11.54 -21.78 0.30
C TRP A 536 -11.08 -22.82 -0.72
N GLN A 537 -10.45 -22.36 -1.82
CA GLN A 537 -9.86 -23.25 -2.84
C GLN A 537 -8.71 -24.11 -2.26
N TRP A 538 -7.88 -23.53 -1.40
CA TRP A 538 -6.78 -24.27 -0.73
C TRP A 538 -7.26 -25.19 0.38
N LYS A 539 -8.55 -25.16 0.76
CA LYS A 539 -9.11 -25.86 1.92
C LYS A 539 -8.39 -25.51 3.23
N LYS A 540 -8.03 -24.24 3.38
CA LYS A 540 -7.37 -23.68 4.55
C LYS A 540 -8.31 -22.78 5.34
N GLN A 541 -8.16 -22.80 6.67
CA GLN A 541 -8.72 -21.78 7.55
C GLN A 541 -7.69 -20.66 7.72
N VAL A 542 -8.02 -19.47 7.27
CA VAL A 542 -7.13 -18.31 7.31
C VAL A 542 -7.84 -17.11 7.95
N SER A 543 -7.08 -16.07 8.31
CA SER A 543 -7.67 -14.83 8.82
C SER A 543 -6.87 -13.59 8.42
N ILE A 544 -7.60 -12.49 8.22
CA ILE A 544 -7.06 -11.15 8.26
C ILE A 544 -6.93 -10.73 9.72
N GLN A 545 -5.86 -10.01 10.03
CA GLN A 545 -5.64 -9.32 11.30
C GLN A 545 -5.45 -7.84 11.04
N SER A 546 -5.99 -6.97 11.86
CA SER A 546 -5.81 -5.53 11.71
C SER A 546 -5.90 -4.78 13.03
N LYS A 547 -5.12 -3.71 13.13
CA LYS A 547 -5.24 -2.73 14.20
C LYS A 547 -6.50 -1.87 14.04
N SER A 548 -6.87 -1.19 15.11
CA SER A 548 -7.90 -0.13 15.11
C SER A 548 -9.27 -0.57 14.58
N GLN A 549 -9.57 -1.86 14.61
CA GLN A 549 -10.82 -2.44 14.10
C GLN A 549 -11.13 -1.99 12.65
N ALA A 550 -10.09 -1.88 11.81
CA ALA A 550 -10.20 -1.44 10.43
C ALA A 550 -11.11 -2.34 9.58
N TYR A 551 -11.25 -3.61 9.97
CA TYR A 551 -12.25 -4.55 9.46
C TYR A 551 -13.40 -4.69 10.46
N LEU A 552 -14.62 -4.31 10.05
CA LEU A 552 -15.82 -4.41 10.88
C LEU A 552 -16.21 -5.84 11.19
N ALA A 553 -16.02 -6.73 10.23
CA ALA A 553 -16.30 -8.16 10.32
C ALA A 553 -15.23 -8.94 9.56
N GLY A 554 -15.12 -10.23 9.82
CA GLY A 554 -14.25 -11.11 9.04
C GLY A 554 -12.77 -10.97 9.37
N SER A 555 -12.41 -10.56 10.60
CA SER A 555 -11.01 -10.42 11.01
C SER A 555 -10.80 -10.70 12.49
N ILE A 556 -9.54 -10.89 12.86
CA ILE A 556 -9.03 -10.88 14.22
C ILE A 556 -8.56 -9.46 14.53
N ILE A 557 -8.86 -8.98 15.73
CA ILE A 557 -8.43 -7.67 16.19
C ILE A 557 -7.02 -7.77 16.77
N ASP A 558 -6.15 -6.81 16.43
CA ASP A 558 -4.84 -6.65 17.04
C ASP A 558 -4.79 -5.44 17.94
N PHE A 559 -4.29 -5.64 19.17
CA PHE A 559 -4.04 -4.58 20.15
C PHE A 559 -2.52 -4.41 20.30
N GLU A 560 -2.00 -3.31 19.77
CA GLU A 560 -0.57 -3.02 19.92
C GLU A 560 -0.20 -2.81 21.37
N ARG A 561 0.76 -3.59 21.86
CA ARG A 561 1.35 -3.60 23.22
C ARG A 561 0.40 -4.05 24.33
N GLU A 562 0.98 -4.68 25.34
CA GLU A 562 0.29 -5.19 26.52
C GLU A 562 -0.63 -4.13 27.18
N SER A 563 -0.21 -2.88 27.21
CA SER A 563 -0.98 -1.80 27.85
C SER A 563 -2.35 -1.56 27.22
N ARG A 564 -2.56 -2.02 25.98
CA ARG A 564 -3.81 -1.87 25.22
C ARG A 564 -4.67 -3.14 25.22
N ALA A 565 -4.16 -4.24 25.75
CA ALA A 565 -4.86 -5.52 25.80
C ALA A 565 -6.15 -5.46 26.64
N PRO A 566 -7.21 -6.16 26.22
CA PRO A 566 -8.40 -6.37 27.05
C PRO A 566 -8.04 -7.05 28.37
N ARG A 567 -8.63 -6.59 29.47
CA ARG A 567 -8.43 -7.12 30.83
C ARG A 567 -9.54 -8.08 31.26
N GLN A 568 -10.47 -8.39 30.37
CA GLN A 568 -11.57 -9.33 30.53
C GLN A 568 -11.86 -10.01 29.19
N PRO A 569 -12.59 -11.15 29.15
CA PRO A 569 -13.02 -11.75 27.89
C PRO A 569 -13.77 -10.76 27.01
N TYR A 570 -13.32 -10.58 25.76
CA TYR A 570 -13.76 -9.51 24.86
C TYR A 570 -14.95 -9.90 23.97
N GLY A 571 -15.32 -11.18 23.96
CA GLY A 571 -16.39 -11.66 23.07
C GLY A 571 -15.99 -11.94 21.61
N ARG A 572 -14.82 -11.44 21.16
CA ARG A 572 -14.18 -11.75 19.88
C ARG A 572 -12.75 -12.20 20.15
N TYR A 573 -12.20 -13.03 19.25
CA TYR A 573 -10.79 -13.39 19.35
C TYR A 573 -9.89 -12.23 18.92
N TRP A 574 -8.77 -12.09 19.59
CA TRP A 574 -7.83 -11.02 19.40
C TRP A 574 -6.40 -11.47 19.69
N GLN A 575 -5.44 -10.66 19.32
CA GLN A 575 -4.05 -10.82 19.75
C GLN A 575 -3.48 -9.50 20.25
N VAL A 576 -2.34 -9.57 20.91
CA VAL A 576 -1.46 -8.45 21.18
C VAL A 576 -0.17 -8.67 20.42
N ASP A 577 0.26 -7.69 19.64
CA ASP A 577 1.63 -7.59 19.17
C ASP A 577 2.46 -6.81 20.18
N ASP A 578 3.42 -7.45 20.82
CA ASP A 578 4.27 -6.80 21.82
C ASP A 578 5.75 -7.04 21.52
N PRO A 579 6.61 -5.97 21.49
CA PRO A 579 8.00 -6.16 21.18
C PRO A 579 8.76 -6.81 22.34
N ILE A 580 9.73 -7.67 22.03
CA ILE A 580 10.66 -8.27 23.01
C ILE A 580 11.48 -7.21 23.74
N GLY A 581 11.54 -6.00 23.19
CA GLY A 581 12.21 -4.85 23.78
C GLY A 581 11.36 -3.59 23.78
N ASN A 582 11.95 -2.43 23.90
CA ASN A 582 11.23 -1.15 23.90
C ASN A 582 10.96 -0.60 22.49
N LYS A 583 11.42 -1.28 21.43
CA LYS A 583 11.19 -0.97 20.00
C LYS A 583 10.88 -2.25 19.24
N PHE A 584 10.17 -2.12 18.09
CA PHE A 584 9.88 -3.25 17.21
C PHE A 584 11.08 -3.63 16.33
N GLY A 585 11.77 -2.65 15.73
CA GLY A 585 12.99 -2.86 14.96
C GLY A 585 14.25 -2.92 15.82
N TYR A 586 15.30 -3.54 15.28
CA TYR A 586 16.61 -3.59 15.96
C TYR A 586 17.26 -2.22 16.06
N ILE A 587 17.73 -1.88 17.25
CA ILE A 587 18.60 -0.76 17.52
C ILE A 587 19.77 -1.18 18.42
N GLU A 588 20.91 -0.49 18.32
CA GLU A 588 21.98 -0.64 19.30
C GLU A 588 21.49 -0.22 20.68
N GLY A 589 21.79 -1.04 21.69
CA GLY A 589 21.35 -0.78 23.06
C GLY A 589 19.85 -1.02 23.31
N LEU A 590 19.18 -1.84 22.48
CA LEU A 590 17.78 -2.22 22.68
C LEU A 590 17.55 -2.75 24.11
N LYS A 591 16.65 -2.10 24.84
CA LYS A 591 16.27 -2.51 26.21
C LYS A 591 15.24 -3.62 26.12
N LEU A 592 15.62 -4.82 26.56
CA LEU A 592 14.77 -6.01 26.48
C LEU A 592 13.88 -6.15 27.72
N GLN A 593 12.71 -6.75 27.51
CA GLN A 593 11.85 -7.26 28.57
C GLN A 593 12.46 -8.53 29.19
N SER A 594 12.10 -8.84 30.43
CA SER A 594 12.48 -10.15 31.02
C SER A 594 11.57 -11.26 30.51
N ALA A 595 12.07 -12.48 30.39
CA ALA A 595 11.27 -13.65 30.05
C ALA A 595 10.07 -13.83 30.99
N ASP A 596 10.26 -13.62 32.30
CA ASP A 596 9.21 -13.67 33.30
C ASP A 596 8.10 -12.63 33.06
N GLY A 597 8.46 -11.43 32.59
CA GLY A 597 7.49 -10.38 32.23
C GLY A 597 6.65 -10.80 31.04
N ILE A 598 7.30 -11.34 29.99
CA ILE A 598 6.62 -11.81 28.78
C ILE A 598 5.72 -13.02 29.09
N ILE A 599 6.16 -13.94 29.95
CA ILE A 599 5.34 -15.07 30.39
C ILE A 599 4.07 -14.60 31.11
N ARG A 600 4.17 -13.62 32.00
CA ARG A 600 2.99 -13.05 32.65
C ARG A 600 2.05 -12.40 31.65
N ASN A 601 2.58 -11.63 30.69
CA ASN A 601 1.80 -11.04 29.62
C ASN A 601 1.07 -12.11 28.79
N LEU A 602 1.75 -13.22 28.42
CA LEU A 602 1.13 -14.34 27.77
C LEU A 602 -0.04 -14.92 28.57
N VAL A 603 0.17 -15.19 29.85
CA VAL A 603 -0.86 -15.75 30.74
C VAL A 603 -2.04 -14.79 30.89
N ASP A 604 -1.80 -13.48 31.05
CA ASP A 604 -2.84 -12.46 31.13
C ASP A 604 -3.70 -12.44 29.86
N ASN A 605 -3.06 -12.43 28.67
CA ASN A 605 -3.76 -12.39 27.40
C ASN A 605 -4.60 -13.67 27.18
N VAL A 606 -4.02 -14.83 27.45
CA VAL A 606 -4.71 -16.12 27.27
C VAL A 606 -5.92 -16.27 28.17
N ALA A 607 -5.82 -15.85 29.44
CA ALA A 607 -6.94 -15.84 30.37
C ALA A 607 -8.09 -14.95 29.89
N CYS A 608 -7.79 -13.86 29.22
CA CYS A 608 -8.77 -12.95 28.64
C CYS A 608 -9.24 -13.31 27.21
N GLY A 609 -8.77 -14.46 26.67
CA GLY A 609 -9.20 -14.98 25.37
C GLY A 609 -8.41 -14.45 24.16
N GLY A 610 -7.24 -13.85 24.39
CA GLY A 610 -6.33 -13.38 23.35
C GLY A 610 -5.10 -14.27 23.14
N ASN A 611 -4.32 -13.95 22.11
CA ASN A 611 -3.00 -14.52 21.85
C ASN A 611 -1.93 -13.46 22.11
N LEU A 612 -0.70 -13.87 22.39
CA LEU A 612 0.48 -13.02 22.36
C LEU A 612 1.27 -13.31 21.08
N CYS A 613 1.52 -12.27 20.28
CA CYS A 613 2.44 -12.29 19.14
C CYS A 613 3.69 -11.49 19.52
N LEU A 614 4.74 -12.17 19.96
CA LEU A 614 5.97 -11.55 20.46
C LEU A 614 6.87 -11.14 19.31
N ASN A 615 7.15 -9.85 19.17
CA ASN A 615 8.03 -9.38 18.12
C ASN A 615 9.50 -9.52 18.47
N VAL A 616 10.27 -10.08 17.56
CA VAL A 616 11.73 -10.15 17.57
C VAL A 616 12.35 -9.14 16.60
N SER A 617 13.57 -8.70 16.89
CA SER A 617 14.25 -7.61 16.18
C SER A 617 15.62 -8.09 15.69
N PRO A 618 15.71 -8.72 14.49
CA PRO A 618 17.01 -9.19 13.96
C PRO A 618 17.90 -8.03 13.52
N LYS A 619 19.21 -8.25 13.54
CA LYS A 619 20.24 -7.36 12.97
C LYS A 619 20.21 -7.41 11.44
N SER A 620 20.82 -6.41 10.80
CA SER A 620 20.90 -6.32 9.33
C SER A 620 21.65 -7.50 8.67
N ASP A 621 22.53 -8.18 9.39
CA ASP A 621 23.22 -9.37 8.91
C ASP A 621 22.37 -10.66 8.97
N GLY A 622 21.15 -10.60 9.54
CA GLY A 622 20.28 -11.75 9.71
C GLY A 622 20.44 -12.49 11.04
N THR A 623 21.24 -11.97 11.96
CA THR A 623 21.40 -12.58 13.28
C THR A 623 20.28 -12.12 14.23
N ILE A 624 19.57 -13.04 14.87
CA ILE A 624 18.76 -12.75 16.05
C ILE A 624 19.73 -12.63 17.24
N PRO A 625 19.82 -11.48 17.96
CA PRO A 625 20.77 -11.30 19.05
C PRO A 625 20.66 -12.38 20.14
N ASP A 626 21.79 -12.85 20.67
CA ASP A 626 21.85 -13.94 21.65
C ASP A 626 20.98 -13.68 22.88
N ASN A 627 20.93 -12.43 23.35
CA ASN A 627 20.09 -12.07 24.48
C ASN A 627 18.58 -12.20 24.18
N GLN A 628 18.14 -11.96 22.93
CA GLN A 628 16.78 -12.25 22.51
C GLN A 628 16.53 -13.76 22.42
N GLN A 629 17.48 -14.51 21.84
CA GLN A 629 17.38 -15.98 21.76
C GLN A 629 17.24 -16.60 23.15
N GLN A 630 18.03 -16.16 24.13
CA GLN A 630 17.94 -16.64 25.52
C GLN A 630 16.57 -16.38 26.15
N ILE A 631 15.95 -15.22 25.89
CA ILE A 631 14.59 -14.93 26.35
C ILE A 631 13.59 -15.89 25.73
N LEU A 632 13.68 -16.10 24.41
CA LEU A 632 12.81 -17.02 23.69
C LEU A 632 12.90 -18.45 24.21
N LEU A 633 14.12 -18.95 24.44
CA LEU A 633 14.34 -20.29 24.97
C LEU A 633 13.78 -20.45 26.38
N LYS A 634 13.93 -19.45 27.25
CA LYS A 634 13.32 -19.46 28.60
C LYS A 634 11.80 -19.50 28.56
N ILE A 635 11.18 -18.79 27.61
CA ILE A 635 9.72 -18.87 27.40
C ILE A 635 9.35 -20.30 26.97
N GLY A 636 10.13 -20.89 26.06
CA GLY A 636 9.93 -22.26 25.61
C GLY A 636 10.04 -23.29 26.74
N GLU A 637 11.05 -23.19 27.59
CA GLU A 637 11.23 -24.03 28.77
C GLU A 637 10.02 -23.94 29.72
N TRP A 638 9.49 -22.75 29.94
CA TRP A 638 8.29 -22.55 30.74
C TRP A 638 7.06 -23.18 30.07
N LEU A 639 6.88 -22.97 28.75
CA LEU A 639 5.76 -23.55 27.99
C LEU A 639 5.82 -25.09 27.91
N GLN A 640 6.98 -25.71 27.95
CA GLN A 640 7.10 -27.17 28.07
C GLN A 640 6.51 -27.70 29.36
N GLN A 641 6.58 -26.94 30.46
CA GLN A 641 6.07 -27.32 31.77
C GLN A 641 4.59 -26.97 31.94
N TYR A 642 4.16 -25.83 31.44
CA TYR A 642 2.87 -25.24 31.74
C TYR A 642 1.94 -25.11 30.54
N GLY A 643 2.39 -25.48 29.36
CA GLY A 643 1.67 -25.28 28.09
C GLY A 643 0.33 -26.04 27.99
N GLU A 644 0.13 -27.09 28.81
CA GLU A 644 -1.18 -27.78 28.89
C GLU A 644 -2.31 -26.81 29.25
N GLY A 645 -2.05 -25.89 30.18
CA GLY A 645 -3.01 -24.88 30.63
C GLY A 645 -3.01 -23.59 29.77
N ILE A 646 -2.22 -23.55 28.67
CA ILE A 646 -2.12 -22.44 27.73
C ILE A 646 -2.74 -22.80 26.39
N TYR A 647 -2.14 -23.79 25.69
CA TYR A 647 -2.56 -24.15 24.33
C TYR A 647 -3.93 -24.85 24.30
N GLY A 648 -4.77 -24.46 23.33
CA GLY A 648 -6.09 -25.03 23.15
C GLY A 648 -7.10 -24.63 24.24
N THR A 649 -6.73 -23.69 25.13
CA THR A 649 -7.62 -23.25 26.19
C THR A 649 -8.61 -22.16 25.72
N ARG A 650 -9.63 -21.95 26.55
CA ARG A 650 -10.63 -20.88 26.39
C ARG A 650 -10.72 -20.08 27.69
N PRO A 651 -11.17 -18.81 27.63
CA PRO A 651 -11.38 -18.02 28.83
C PRO A 651 -12.50 -18.61 29.69
N CYS A 652 -12.36 -18.44 31.01
CA CYS A 652 -13.44 -18.75 31.93
C CYS A 652 -14.36 -17.55 32.14
N GLN A 653 -15.52 -17.78 32.79
CA GLN A 653 -16.43 -16.71 33.22
C GLN A 653 -15.71 -15.71 34.15
N ILE A 654 -14.87 -16.20 35.05
CA ILE A 654 -13.95 -15.39 35.87
C ILE A 654 -12.55 -15.60 35.30
N ALA A 655 -12.03 -14.62 34.56
CA ALA A 655 -10.73 -14.70 33.93
C ALA A 655 -9.57 -14.48 34.91
N GLN A 656 -9.80 -13.70 35.98
CA GLN A 656 -8.78 -13.31 36.95
C GLN A 656 -9.35 -13.07 38.35
N GLU A 657 -8.54 -13.36 39.35
CA GLU A 657 -8.76 -13.03 40.75
C GLU A 657 -7.40 -12.70 41.40
N ASP A 658 -7.25 -11.48 41.94
CA ASP A 658 -5.98 -11.00 42.49
C ASP A 658 -4.79 -11.23 41.49
N ASN A 659 -3.79 -11.99 41.93
CA ASN A 659 -2.67 -12.41 41.07
C ASN A 659 -2.86 -13.78 40.38
N ILE A 660 -4.08 -14.29 40.32
CA ILE A 660 -4.42 -15.57 39.72
C ILE A 660 -5.14 -15.36 38.39
N ARG A 661 -4.82 -16.17 37.40
CA ARG A 661 -5.45 -16.19 36.06
C ARG A 661 -6.03 -17.58 35.79
N PHE A 662 -7.18 -17.61 35.11
CA PHE A 662 -7.89 -18.83 34.85
C PHE A 662 -8.09 -19.11 33.36
N THR A 663 -7.89 -20.38 32.99
CA THR A 663 -8.21 -20.87 31.65
C THR A 663 -8.95 -22.20 31.77
N THR A 664 -9.68 -22.59 30.72
CA THR A 664 -10.41 -23.87 30.67
C THR A 664 -10.08 -24.67 29.41
N LYS A 665 -10.02 -26.00 29.56
CA LYS A 665 -9.87 -26.90 28.44
C LYS A 665 -10.39 -28.30 28.83
N ASP A 666 -11.19 -28.90 27.96
CA ASP A 666 -11.69 -30.28 28.10
C ASP A 666 -12.35 -30.56 29.48
N GLY A 667 -13.06 -29.57 30.02
CA GLY A 667 -13.71 -29.69 31.34
C GLY A 667 -12.78 -29.47 32.54
N TYR A 668 -11.50 -29.23 32.32
CA TYR A 668 -10.55 -28.85 33.36
C TYR A 668 -10.43 -27.37 33.53
N LEU A 669 -10.20 -26.93 34.76
CA LEU A 669 -9.86 -25.54 35.10
C LEU A 669 -8.34 -25.47 35.37
N TYR A 670 -7.70 -24.48 34.83
CA TYR A 670 -6.29 -24.17 35.09
C TYR A 670 -6.20 -22.84 35.82
N ALA A 671 -5.41 -22.79 36.90
CA ALA A 671 -5.13 -21.61 37.68
C ALA A 671 -3.64 -21.28 37.63
N PHE A 672 -3.29 -20.11 37.15
CA PHE A 672 -1.92 -19.59 37.10
C PHE A 672 -1.72 -18.51 38.13
N VAL A 673 -0.83 -18.73 39.10
CA VAL A 673 -0.43 -17.75 40.11
C VAL A 673 0.75 -16.94 39.60
N LEU A 674 0.53 -15.66 39.31
CA LEU A 674 1.58 -14.75 38.84
C LEU A 674 2.47 -14.32 40.01
N ARG A 675 3.81 -14.29 39.80
CA ARG A 675 4.78 -13.92 40.84
C ARG A 675 4.56 -14.67 42.15
N TRP A 676 4.42 -16.00 42.05
CA TRP A 676 4.16 -16.82 43.23
C TRP A 676 5.31 -16.76 44.24
N ASP A 677 4.97 -16.48 45.53
CA ASP A 677 5.94 -16.39 46.61
C ASP A 677 6.33 -17.73 47.28
N GLY A 678 5.90 -18.83 46.67
CA GLY A 678 6.16 -20.17 47.16
C GLY A 678 5.29 -20.64 48.34
N LYS A 679 4.28 -19.86 48.69
CA LYS A 679 3.38 -20.13 49.84
C LYS A 679 2.02 -20.60 49.40
N PRO A 680 1.27 -21.28 50.34
CA PRO A 680 -0.13 -21.58 50.10
C PRO A 680 -0.96 -20.35 49.81
N PHE A 681 -2.03 -20.53 49.01
CA PHE A 681 -2.90 -19.43 48.56
C PHE A 681 -4.37 -19.89 48.50
N THR A 682 -5.30 -18.93 48.46
CA THR A 682 -6.74 -19.16 48.37
C THR A 682 -7.32 -18.61 47.08
N ILE A 683 -8.16 -19.40 46.41
CA ILE A 683 -9.03 -18.93 45.32
C ILE A 683 -10.41 -18.73 45.90
N LYS A 684 -10.84 -17.48 46.06
CA LYS A 684 -12.10 -17.09 46.73
C LYS A 684 -13.31 -17.37 45.83
N SER A 685 -13.13 -17.24 44.52
CA SER A 685 -14.20 -17.42 43.54
C SER A 685 -14.55 -18.87 43.25
N LEU A 686 -13.83 -19.84 43.84
CA LEU A 686 -13.99 -21.30 43.57
C LEU A 686 -14.36 -22.05 44.86
N ASP A 687 -15.56 -22.65 44.87
CA ASP A 687 -16.03 -23.50 45.97
C ASP A 687 -15.17 -24.76 46.07
N GLY A 688 -14.42 -24.87 47.19
CA GLY A 688 -13.53 -25.97 47.46
C GLY A 688 -14.22 -27.36 47.51
N ASN A 689 -15.54 -27.40 47.90
CA ASN A 689 -16.32 -28.63 47.96
C ASN A 689 -16.60 -29.21 46.55
N LYS A 690 -16.53 -28.41 45.50
CA LYS A 690 -16.72 -28.87 44.12
C LYS A 690 -15.44 -29.35 43.46
N VAL A 691 -14.31 -29.32 44.16
CA VAL A 691 -13.01 -29.80 43.63
C VAL A 691 -12.79 -31.27 43.97
N LYS A 692 -12.35 -32.03 42.95
CA LYS A 692 -11.97 -33.43 43.08
C LYS A 692 -10.49 -33.61 43.34
N SER A 693 -9.65 -32.95 42.58
CA SER A 693 -8.19 -33.02 42.73
C SER A 693 -7.49 -31.81 42.14
N ILE A 694 -6.29 -31.53 42.62
CA ILE A 694 -5.41 -30.49 42.09
C ILE A 694 -4.04 -31.09 41.77
N VAL A 695 -3.47 -30.74 40.64
CA VAL A 695 -2.16 -31.20 40.18
C VAL A 695 -1.30 -29.94 39.83
N HIS A 696 -0.07 -29.91 40.29
CA HIS A 696 0.92 -28.95 39.85
C HIS A 696 1.40 -29.32 38.45
N LEU A 697 1.31 -28.42 37.49
CA LEU A 697 1.55 -28.73 36.09
C LEU A 697 3.00 -29.12 35.78
N ALA A 698 3.98 -28.46 36.40
CA ALA A 698 5.40 -28.64 36.06
C ALA A 698 5.92 -30.06 36.40
N ASP A 699 5.45 -30.68 37.46
CA ASP A 699 5.97 -31.97 37.93
C ASP A 699 4.89 -33.06 38.11
N GLY A 700 3.64 -32.77 37.79
CA GLY A 700 2.49 -33.69 37.85
C GLY A 700 2.09 -34.08 39.26
N LYS A 701 2.65 -33.46 40.31
CA LYS A 701 2.37 -33.86 41.70
C LYS A 701 0.99 -33.40 42.13
N LYS A 702 0.29 -34.26 42.88
CA LYS A 702 -0.96 -33.90 43.56
C LYS A 702 -0.73 -32.91 44.67
N VAL A 703 -1.55 -31.86 44.70
CA VAL A 703 -1.50 -30.76 45.69
C VAL A 703 -2.64 -30.97 46.69
N LYS A 704 -2.35 -30.89 47.99
CA LYS A 704 -3.35 -30.89 49.05
C LYS A 704 -4.13 -29.60 49.04
N PHE A 705 -5.45 -29.71 49.23
CA PHE A 705 -6.35 -28.57 49.31
C PHE A 705 -7.47 -28.81 50.34
N ARG A 706 -8.17 -27.79 50.70
CA ARG A 706 -9.40 -27.86 51.51
C ARG A 706 -10.32 -26.67 51.15
N GLU A 707 -11.58 -26.85 51.46
CA GLU A 707 -12.49 -25.71 51.54
C GLU A 707 -12.08 -24.85 52.75
N GLN A 708 -12.11 -23.56 52.60
CA GLN A 708 -11.86 -22.59 53.65
C GLN A 708 -12.59 -21.28 53.36
N ASP A 709 -13.47 -20.85 54.26
CA ASP A 709 -14.23 -19.58 54.20
C ASP A 709 -15.01 -19.41 52.90
N GLY A 710 -15.59 -20.50 52.38
CA GLY A 710 -16.33 -20.55 51.11
C GLY A 710 -15.45 -20.61 49.85
N GLY A 711 -14.13 -20.60 50.02
CA GLY A 711 -13.14 -20.66 48.91
C GLY A 711 -12.33 -21.92 48.89
N LEU A 712 -11.44 -22.05 47.91
CA LEU A 712 -10.50 -23.17 47.73
C LEU A 712 -9.13 -22.79 48.29
N TYR A 713 -8.73 -23.30 49.44
CA TYR A 713 -7.38 -23.15 49.98
C TYR A 713 -6.45 -24.26 49.47
N ILE A 714 -5.36 -23.82 48.77
CA ILE A 714 -4.38 -24.71 48.12
C ILE A 714 -3.08 -24.73 48.92
N LYS A 715 -2.67 -25.91 49.41
CA LYS A 715 -1.45 -26.11 50.22
C LYS A 715 -0.22 -26.34 49.33
N ALA A 716 -0.05 -25.59 48.24
CA ALA A 716 1.14 -25.66 47.44
C ALA A 716 2.30 -24.90 48.11
N THR A 717 3.49 -25.47 48.03
CA THR A 717 4.75 -24.82 48.46
C THR A 717 5.83 -25.09 47.42
N GLY A 718 6.71 -24.13 47.20
CA GLY A 718 7.79 -24.25 46.21
C GLY A 718 8.71 -23.05 46.20
N PRO A 719 9.65 -22.96 45.27
CA PRO A 719 10.50 -21.80 45.13
C PRO A 719 9.71 -20.59 44.64
N THR A 720 10.10 -19.41 45.12
CA THR A 720 9.56 -18.15 44.62
C THR A 720 9.89 -17.98 43.13
N THR A 721 8.91 -17.55 42.36
CA THR A 721 9.12 -17.24 40.93
C THR A 721 8.58 -15.86 40.56
N HIS A 722 9.25 -15.21 39.63
CA HIS A 722 8.79 -13.93 39.06
C HIS A 722 7.93 -14.13 37.79
N ALA A 723 7.85 -15.36 37.25
CA ALA A 723 6.97 -15.74 36.15
C ALA A 723 5.55 -16.11 36.62
N ALA A 724 5.05 -17.25 36.20
CA ALA A 724 3.78 -17.81 36.65
C ALA A 724 3.93 -19.29 36.94
N VAL A 725 3.15 -19.81 37.89
CA VAL A 725 3.04 -21.25 38.21
C VAL A 725 1.61 -21.71 37.97
N GLY A 726 1.46 -22.83 37.28
CA GLY A 726 0.18 -23.35 36.84
C GLY A 726 -0.26 -24.59 37.61
N PHE A 727 -1.54 -24.66 37.92
CA PHE A 727 -2.23 -25.78 38.57
C PHE A 727 -3.41 -26.22 37.74
N LYS A 728 -3.54 -27.56 37.55
CA LYS A 728 -4.74 -28.15 36.94
C LYS A 728 -5.72 -28.53 38.04
N ILE A 729 -6.92 -28.06 37.95
CA ILE A 729 -8.01 -28.29 38.93
C ILE A 729 -9.08 -29.14 38.26
N VAL A 730 -9.35 -30.31 38.84
CA VAL A 730 -10.40 -31.20 38.38
C VAL A 730 -11.62 -30.99 39.22
N MET A 731 -12.74 -30.65 38.61
CA MET A 731 -14.02 -30.49 39.28
C MET A 731 -14.71 -31.85 39.49
N ARG A 732 -15.64 -31.93 40.44
CA ARG A 732 -16.45 -33.14 40.72
C ARG A 732 -17.53 -33.30 39.67
#